data_66f7d8da5d73f7b0ffdbf5ece0c9e23a
#
_entry.id   66f7d8da5d73f7b0ffdbf5ece0c9e23a
#
_cell.length_a   1.000
_cell.length_b   1.000
_cell.length_c   1.000
_cell.angle_alpha   90.00
_cell.angle_beta   90.00
_cell.angle_gamma   90.00
#
_symmetry.space_group_name_H-M   'P 1'
#
loop_
_entity.id
_entity.type
_entity.pdbx_description
1 polymer ?
#
loop_
_entity_poly.entity_id
_entity_poly.type
_entity_poly.pdbx_seq_one_letter_code
_entity_poly.pdbx_strand_id
1 'polypeptide(L)'
;MKKVLYPVFFLLGISVFSQEKMKNDTIGKETAKEIQEVILKSQRKKQFADKSVYTFDKEALEKARYAKDLLQTLPELQLDPVSNTITSTKGGTTLFLINGIEATDMQIRSVPPSEVVKVEYYDIPPARWASRAETVINLITRSNETGYVFGVDAMSGLTTGFINASAYANFTKGKNNFGLEYSLNLRDYDDRNVQSIYDYRLNGEHYRSDEMRKDHFGYTSQNIALRYTRMVPDNYAFQAKLNMDIVSRFSKGTGESVFTKDSFMEEHEMFKNNGSNYAIPKVDLYYSKKIGTKDELSLNGVGSHYKTNTTESAREWIIPSGISVYDNDMVLKTEQTNFVGELAHTHDFKAGKLSSGYRVSSTTISNDLNNLAGYSQYSVNYLEQYFYSEFSGKVDKFSYRVGAGLTNIHNKSAANTFDEWSFTPKVILGYQLKSNQSLRLTSSYSPTSPWSSALSSNVVQLAPNIVQKGNPFLKSQQNFSNNLIYSFNNKKFDFNAALFYRYTDRVINQYYVLDDTFGGYALTYENGKNAQRYGIQLSGSYKPFGSSLLVLKAVLTPTSETLRTSKGALIKNDYLANNFSVSSEYKSFSVQYMVNIPVYTLNGAFLNTNENQNHFFATYKLKSWSFTAGIYWIGMSSEYKTKSLPESLVDYNLHTKIMNNKSMFVLGVSFDFSKGKKTEIQRKLNNETAPAATF
;
A
#
# COMPACT_ATOMS: atom_id res chain seq x y z
N MET A 1 19.13 1.58 33.89
CA MET A 1 19.15 2.99 33.48
C MET A 1 20.59 3.49 33.50
N LYS A 2 21.05 4.16 32.52
CA LYS A 2 22.40 4.67 32.16
C LYS A 2 23.10 3.83 31.10
N LYS A 3 23.40 4.53 29.98
CA LYS A 3 24.22 4.22 28.81
C LYS A 3 23.43 3.77 27.59
N VAL A 4 22.88 4.73 26.82
CA VAL A 4 22.98 4.83 25.37
C VAL A 4 22.70 6.31 25.00
N LEU A 5 23.72 7.11 25.05
CA LEU A 5 23.80 8.44 24.43
C LEU A 5 25.26 8.65 24.08
N TYR A 6 25.64 8.40 22.83
CA TYR A 6 26.83 8.86 22.09
C TYR A 6 26.96 8.02 20.82
N PRO A 7 27.41 8.53 19.67
CA PRO A 7 27.55 9.91 19.23
C PRO A 7 27.07 10.11 17.78
N VAL A 8 26.41 11.20 17.49
CA VAL A 8 26.34 11.72 16.12
C VAL A 8 26.73 13.21 16.17
N PHE A 9 28.01 13.44 16.39
CA PHE A 9 28.64 14.74 16.16
C PHE A 9 30.08 14.49 15.73
N PHE A 10 30.27 14.20 14.44
CA PHE A 10 31.57 14.41 13.78
C PHE A 10 31.34 14.35 12.27
N LEU A 11 31.41 15.50 11.65
CA LEU A 11 31.79 15.79 10.27
C LEU A 11 31.10 17.06 9.75
N LEU A 12 31.51 18.20 10.27
CA LEU A 12 31.34 19.48 9.61
C LEU A 12 32.67 20.22 9.71
N GLY A 13 33.51 19.97 8.76
CA GLY A 13 34.74 20.70 8.52
C GLY A 13 35.12 20.59 7.07
N ILE A 14 34.48 21.36 6.19
CA ILE A 14 35.08 21.73 4.89
C ILE A 14 34.84 23.23 4.67
N SER A 15 35.94 23.90 4.71
CA SER A 15 36.42 25.23 4.34
C SER A 15 35.57 26.07 3.38
N VAL A 16 35.37 27.28 3.84
CA VAL A 16 35.05 28.49 3.06
C VAL A 16 36.28 28.91 2.27
N PHE A 17 36.18 29.02 0.97
CA PHE A 17 36.96 29.89 0.09
C PHE A 17 36.13 30.19 -1.15
N SER A 18 35.85 31.34 -1.43
CA SER A 18 36.37 32.45 -2.22
C SER A 18 35.20 33.31 -2.72
N GLN A 19 35.23 34.57 -2.32
CA GLN A 19 34.42 35.62 -2.93
C GLN A 19 35.15 36.09 -4.21
N GLU A 20 34.43 36.11 -5.34
CA GLU A 20 34.73 36.98 -6.46
C GLU A 20 33.61 37.98 -6.70
N LYS A 21 33.97 39.27 -6.63
CA LYS A 21 33.10 40.39 -7.01
C LYS A 21 32.95 40.42 -8.52
N MET A 22 31.74 40.31 -9.02
CA MET A 22 31.43 40.72 -10.40
C MET A 22 30.78 42.11 -10.46
N LYS A 23 31.28 42.89 -11.38
CA LYS A 23 30.85 44.24 -11.73
C LYS A 23 29.43 44.28 -12.25
N ASN A 24 28.71 45.34 -11.89
CA ASN A 24 27.46 45.75 -12.50
C ASN A 24 27.65 46.09 -13.98
N ASP A 25 26.94 45.39 -14.85
CA ASP A 25 26.65 45.87 -16.18
C ASP A 25 25.12 45.93 -16.38
N THR A 26 24.68 47.09 -16.79
CA THR A 26 23.29 47.48 -17.08
C THR A 26 22.86 46.82 -18.38
N ILE A 27 21.92 45.87 -18.33
CA ILE A 27 21.27 45.24 -19.50
C ILE A 27 19.79 45.59 -19.51
N GLY A 28 19.32 46.03 -20.66
CA GLY A 28 18.03 46.63 -20.91
C GLY A 28 16.78 45.76 -20.69
N LYS A 29 15.64 46.40 -20.59
CA LYS A 29 14.33 45.87 -20.20
C LYS A 29 13.70 44.77 -21.09
N GLU A 30 14.28 44.44 -22.25
CA GLU A 30 13.70 43.39 -23.13
C GLU A 30 14.16 41.95 -22.77
N THR A 31 15.30 41.79 -22.10
CA THR A 31 15.79 40.45 -21.71
C THR A 31 15.11 39.86 -20.47
N ALA A 32 14.40 40.66 -19.69
CA ALA A 32 13.71 40.18 -18.48
C ALA A 32 12.48 39.27 -18.75
N LYS A 33 11.82 39.43 -19.90
CA LYS A 33 10.63 38.67 -20.27
C LYS A 33 10.98 37.24 -20.75
N GLU A 34 12.06 37.12 -21.48
CA GLU A 34 12.57 35.83 -21.98
C GLU A 34 13.16 34.95 -20.85
N ILE A 35 13.82 35.56 -19.86
CA ILE A 35 14.40 34.86 -18.70
C ILE A 35 13.31 34.33 -17.76
N GLN A 36 12.20 35.05 -17.58
CA GLN A 36 11.07 34.56 -16.79
C GLN A 36 10.36 33.36 -17.44
N GLU A 37 10.25 33.32 -18.75
CA GLU A 37 9.62 32.20 -19.47
C GLU A 37 10.50 30.94 -19.45
N VAL A 38 11.81 31.08 -19.49
CA VAL A 38 12.78 29.97 -19.38
C VAL A 38 12.83 29.40 -17.96
N ILE A 39 12.74 30.24 -16.92
CA ILE A 39 12.72 29.79 -15.52
C ILE A 39 11.42 29.00 -15.20
N LEU A 40 10.28 29.40 -15.74
CA LEU A 40 9.00 28.70 -15.55
C LEU A 40 8.97 27.32 -16.24
N LYS A 41 9.71 27.12 -17.33
CA LYS A 41 9.81 25.83 -18.04
C LYS A 41 10.74 24.82 -17.39
N SER A 42 11.58 25.22 -16.43
CA SER A 42 12.61 24.34 -15.85
C SER A 42 12.27 23.72 -14.50
N GLN A 43 11.25 24.16 -13.79
CA GLN A 43 10.89 23.65 -12.46
C GLN A 43 9.76 22.60 -12.51
N ARG A 44 10.07 21.38 -12.94
CA ARG A 44 9.10 20.27 -12.91
C ARG A 44 8.83 19.73 -11.50
N LYS A 45 9.79 19.86 -10.58
CA LYS A 45 9.67 19.46 -9.18
C LYS A 45 10.04 20.60 -8.26
N LYS A 46 9.14 20.94 -7.33
CA LYS A 46 9.41 21.89 -6.26
C LYS A 46 9.26 21.19 -4.92
N GLN A 47 10.28 21.24 -4.10
CA GLN A 47 10.30 20.61 -2.80
C GLN A 47 9.83 21.58 -1.71
N PHE A 48 8.92 21.11 -0.87
CA PHE A 48 8.49 21.77 0.37
C PHE A 48 8.85 20.90 1.56
N ALA A 49 8.72 21.40 2.79
CA ALA A 49 8.99 20.58 3.98
C ALA A 49 8.10 19.36 4.04
N ASP A 50 6.84 19.57 3.74
CA ASP A 50 5.77 18.62 3.95
C ASP A 50 5.44 17.80 2.70
N LYS A 51 5.91 18.22 1.54
CA LYS A 51 5.57 17.60 0.25
C LYS A 51 6.54 17.95 -0.86
N SER A 52 6.58 17.11 -1.88
CA SER A 52 7.10 17.44 -3.19
C SER A 52 5.94 17.85 -4.09
N VAL A 53 6.11 18.90 -4.89
CA VAL A 53 5.11 19.35 -5.87
C VAL A 53 5.66 19.14 -7.27
N TYR A 54 4.95 18.38 -8.08
CA TYR A 54 5.26 18.10 -9.47
C TYR A 54 4.34 18.87 -10.40
N THR A 55 4.89 19.51 -11.41
CA THR A 55 4.17 20.12 -12.52
C THR A 55 4.60 19.49 -13.83
N PHE A 56 3.71 19.46 -14.80
CA PHE A 56 3.92 18.82 -16.09
C PHE A 56 3.90 19.87 -17.19
N ASP A 57 4.77 19.72 -18.18
CA ASP A 57 4.74 20.54 -19.39
C ASP A 57 3.61 20.09 -20.33
N LYS A 58 3.32 20.93 -21.33
CA LYS A 58 2.25 20.69 -22.29
C LYS A 58 2.44 19.37 -23.03
N GLU A 59 3.67 19.02 -23.36
CA GLU A 59 4.02 17.77 -24.06
C GLU A 59 3.70 16.53 -23.22
N ALA A 60 4.04 16.54 -21.91
CA ALA A 60 3.70 15.45 -21.00
C ALA A 60 2.19 15.30 -20.80
N LEU A 61 1.45 16.42 -20.70
CA LEU A 61 0.01 16.41 -20.56
C LEU A 61 -0.71 15.92 -21.84
N GLU A 62 -0.19 16.22 -23.02
CA GLU A 62 -0.75 15.77 -24.31
C GLU A 62 -0.45 14.28 -24.58
N LYS A 63 0.68 13.78 -24.13
CA LYS A 63 1.10 12.37 -24.30
C LYS A 63 0.41 11.43 -23.33
N ALA A 64 0.14 11.86 -22.11
CA ALA A 64 -0.55 11.04 -21.12
C ALA A 64 -1.98 10.71 -21.58
N ARG A 65 -2.38 9.46 -21.36
CA ARG A 65 -3.76 9.00 -21.61
C ARG A 65 -4.67 9.40 -20.46
N TYR A 66 -4.17 9.20 -19.22
CA TYR A 66 -4.82 9.46 -17.96
C TYR A 66 -3.91 10.28 -17.04
N ALA A 67 -4.48 10.91 -16.05
CA ALA A 67 -3.68 11.48 -14.98
C ALA A 67 -2.77 10.44 -14.29
N LYS A 68 -3.16 9.17 -14.27
CA LYS A 68 -2.37 8.04 -13.77
C LYS A 68 -1.04 7.89 -14.51
N ASP A 69 -1.02 8.09 -15.83
CA ASP A 69 0.22 8.00 -16.61
C ASP A 69 1.22 9.09 -16.20
N LEU A 70 0.73 10.27 -15.78
CA LEU A 70 1.59 11.32 -15.21
C LEU A 70 2.19 10.90 -13.86
N LEU A 71 1.42 10.22 -13.02
CA LEU A 71 1.90 9.73 -11.73
C LEU A 71 3.02 8.70 -11.87
N GLN A 72 2.98 7.82 -12.88
CA GLN A 72 4.03 6.84 -13.15
C GLN A 72 5.39 7.49 -13.48
N THR A 73 5.39 8.72 -13.96
CA THR A 73 6.64 9.45 -14.27
C THR A 73 7.37 9.95 -13.03
N LEU A 74 6.72 9.95 -11.86
CA LEU A 74 7.32 10.38 -10.61
C LEU A 74 8.34 9.36 -10.10
N PRO A 75 9.54 9.78 -9.67
CA PRO A 75 10.58 8.86 -9.23
C PRO A 75 10.23 8.08 -7.96
N GLU A 76 9.34 8.62 -7.12
CA GLU A 76 8.89 7.98 -5.88
C GLU A 76 7.77 6.96 -6.08
N LEU A 77 7.26 6.82 -7.30
CA LEU A 77 6.14 5.95 -7.61
C LEU A 77 6.52 4.86 -8.59
N GLN A 78 5.88 3.72 -8.41
CA GLN A 78 5.97 2.59 -9.33
C GLN A 78 4.58 2.06 -9.65
N LEU A 79 4.38 1.64 -10.89
CA LEU A 79 3.20 0.92 -11.31
C LEU A 79 3.44 -0.57 -11.10
N ASP A 80 2.51 -1.25 -10.44
CA ASP A 80 2.35 -2.69 -10.58
C ASP A 80 1.45 -2.96 -11.78
N PRO A 81 1.98 -3.47 -12.87
CA PRO A 81 1.19 -3.68 -14.07
C PRO A 81 0.19 -4.84 -13.93
N VAL A 82 0.44 -5.78 -13.04
CA VAL A 82 -0.44 -6.96 -12.82
C VAL A 82 -1.72 -6.54 -12.11
N SER A 83 -1.60 -5.82 -11.00
CA SER A 83 -2.75 -5.26 -10.29
C SER A 83 -3.22 -3.95 -10.89
N ASN A 84 -2.43 -3.37 -11.81
CA ASN A 84 -2.62 -2.04 -12.39
C ASN A 84 -2.76 -0.93 -11.34
N THR A 85 -2.01 -1.04 -10.24
CA THR A 85 -1.99 -0.08 -9.14
C THR A 85 -0.68 0.68 -9.09
N ILE A 86 -0.73 1.94 -8.65
CA ILE A 86 0.46 2.73 -8.37
C ILE A 86 0.74 2.67 -6.88
N THR A 87 1.98 2.36 -6.54
CA THR A 87 2.43 2.31 -5.14
C THR A 87 3.66 3.19 -4.95
N SER A 88 3.93 3.54 -3.71
CA SER A 88 5.17 4.21 -3.36
C SER A 88 6.35 3.23 -3.45
N THR A 89 7.47 3.69 -3.99
CA THR A 89 8.73 2.91 -3.99
C THR A 89 9.27 2.62 -2.59
N LYS A 90 8.76 3.32 -1.58
CA LYS A 90 9.08 3.06 -0.16
C LYS A 90 8.34 1.84 0.41
N GLY A 91 7.36 1.31 -0.32
CA GLY A 91 6.40 0.35 0.20
C GLY A 91 5.40 0.99 1.15
N GLY A 92 4.60 0.15 1.81
CA GLY A 92 3.54 0.59 2.72
C GLY A 92 2.29 1.12 1.99
N THR A 93 1.30 1.53 2.76
CA THR A 93 0.01 2.01 2.24
C THR A 93 0.17 3.36 1.57
N THR A 94 -0.23 3.45 0.30
CA THR A 94 -0.27 4.68 -0.49
C THR A 94 -1.70 5.14 -0.66
N LEU A 95 -1.99 6.36 -0.23
CA LEU A 95 -3.30 6.98 -0.36
C LEU A 95 -3.29 8.00 -1.48
N PHE A 96 -4.26 7.91 -2.38
CA PHE A 96 -4.43 8.85 -3.48
C PHE A 96 -5.54 9.85 -3.19
N LEU A 97 -5.31 11.10 -3.55
CA LEU A 97 -6.28 12.18 -3.41
C LEU A 97 -6.43 12.93 -4.73
N ILE A 98 -7.63 13.44 -4.98
CA ILE A 98 -7.89 14.49 -6.00
C ILE A 98 -8.40 15.72 -5.26
N ASN A 99 -7.67 16.83 -5.37
CA ASN A 99 -8.00 18.08 -4.67
C ASN A 99 -8.19 17.93 -3.16
N GLY A 100 -7.41 17.02 -2.52
CA GLY A 100 -7.48 16.73 -1.09
C GLY A 100 -8.54 15.70 -0.69
N ILE A 101 -9.26 15.11 -1.65
CA ILE A 101 -10.25 14.05 -1.46
C ILE A 101 -9.60 12.72 -1.82
N GLU A 102 -9.81 11.69 -1.00
CA GLU A 102 -9.41 10.34 -1.35
C GLU A 102 -10.07 9.88 -2.64
N ALA A 103 -9.25 9.37 -3.53
CA ALA A 103 -9.64 8.96 -4.84
C ALA A 103 -9.29 7.49 -5.06
N THR A 104 -10.20 6.76 -5.67
CA THR A 104 -9.91 5.44 -6.21
C THR A 104 -9.00 5.57 -7.44
N ASP A 105 -8.34 4.47 -7.81
CA ASP A 105 -7.58 4.41 -9.06
C ASP A 105 -8.42 4.85 -10.28
N MET A 106 -9.70 4.50 -10.27
CA MET A 106 -10.67 4.91 -11.28
C MET A 106 -10.89 6.42 -11.35
N GLN A 107 -10.98 7.06 -10.20
CA GLN A 107 -11.13 8.51 -10.12
C GLN A 107 -9.89 9.22 -10.65
N ILE A 108 -8.70 8.72 -10.33
CA ILE A 108 -7.44 9.22 -10.90
C ILE A 108 -7.43 9.08 -12.42
N ARG A 109 -7.87 7.95 -12.97
CA ARG A 109 -8.01 7.73 -14.41
C ARG A 109 -9.05 8.66 -15.03
N SER A 110 -10.14 8.95 -14.33
CA SER A 110 -11.20 9.84 -14.82
C SER A 110 -10.79 11.31 -14.95
N VAL A 111 -9.60 11.68 -14.47
CA VAL A 111 -9.07 13.04 -14.64
C VAL A 111 -8.37 13.15 -15.98
N PRO A 112 -8.85 14.01 -16.90
CA PRO A 112 -8.13 14.31 -18.14
C PRO A 112 -6.75 14.90 -17.82
N PRO A 113 -5.67 14.45 -18.47
CA PRO A 113 -4.33 14.99 -18.23
C PRO A 113 -4.24 16.51 -18.37
N SER A 114 -4.99 17.08 -19.31
CA SER A 114 -5.07 18.53 -19.55
C SER A 114 -5.62 19.35 -18.38
N GLU A 115 -6.36 18.71 -17.47
CA GLU A 115 -6.90 19.36 -16.27
C GLU A 115 -5.94 19.29 -15.08
N VAL A 116 -4.90 18.46 -15.14
CA VAL A 116 -3.91 18.33 -14.09
C VAL A 116 -3.09 19.61 -13.98
N VAL A 117 -3.14 20.25 -12.81
CA VAL A 117 -2.35 21.45 -12.49
C VAL A 117 -1.01 21.06 -11.91
N LYS A 118 -1.03 20.14 -10.93
CA LYS A 118 0.15 19.65 -10.21
C LYS A 118 -0.20 18.38 -9.44
N VAL A 119 0.87 17.66 -9.03
CA VAL A 119 0.78 16.55 -8.09
C VAL A 119 1.54 16.92 -6.82
N GLU A 120 0.92 16.73 -5.67
CA GLU A 120 1.53 16.91 -4.36
C GLU A 120 1.81 15.52 -3.76
N TYR A 121 3.07 15.22 -3.56
CA TYR A 121 3.53 13.96 -2.97
C TYR A 121 3.96 14.20 -1.52
N TYR A 122 3.31 13.53 -0.57
CA TYR A 122 3.60 13.60 0.85
C TYR A 122 4.27 12.31 1.30
N ASP A 123 5.57 12.37 1.62
CA ASP A 123 6.31 11.23 2.17
C ASP A 123 5.84 10.82 3.55
N ILE A 124 5.40 11.80 4.33
CA ILE A 124 4.72 11.61 5.60
C ILE A 124 3.38 12.30 5.51
N PRO A 125 2.30 11.55 5.63
CA PRO A 125 0.97 12.10 5.61
C PRO A 125 0.76 13.17 6.70
N PRO A 126 -0.08 14.19 6.47
CA PRO A 126 -0.65 15.01 7.53
C PRO A 126 -1.25 14.16 8.65
N ALA A 127 -1.36 14.72 9.88
CA ALA A 127 -1.81 14.00 11.08
C ALA A 127 -3.11 13.21 10.83
N ARG A 128 -4.07 13.80 10.12
CA ARG A 128 -5.35 13.19 9.75
C ARG A 128 -5.27 11.90 8.94
N TRP A 129 -4.16 11.66 8.23
CA TRP A 129 -3.95 10.44 7.43
C TRP A 129 -2.83 9.55 7.98
N ALA A 130 -2.13 10.01 9.03
CA ALA A 130 -0.93 9.35 9.54
C ALA A 130 -1.18 7.94 10.09
N SER A 131 -2.38 7.66 10.59
CA SER A 131 -2.78 6.33 11.06
C SER A 131 -3.18 5.36 9.94
N ARG A 132 -3.33 5.85 8.69
CA ARG A 132 -3.92 5.09 7.59
C ARG A 132 -3.02 4.89 6.38
N ALA A 133 -2.05 5.76 6.21
CA ALA A 133 -1.16 5.73 5.05
C ALA A 133 0.27 6.13 5.41
N GLU A 134 1.23 5.50 4.78
CA GLU A 134 2.64 5.87 4.85
C GLU A 134 3.03 6.91 3.79
N THR A 135 2.24 7.01 2.73
CA THR A 135 2.44 7.98 1.64
C THR A 135 1.09 8.52 1.18
N VAL A 136 1.02 9.83 0.89
CA VAL A 136 -0.17 10.45 0.29
C VAL A 136 0.22 11.17 -0.99
N ILE A 137 -0.58 10.96 -2.03
CA ILE A 137 -0.43 11.58 -3.34
C ILE A 137 -1.70 12.36 -3.65
N ASN A 138 -1.57 13.67 -3.80
CA ASN A 138 -2.70 14.55 -4.05
C ASN A 138 -2.62 15.17 -5.46
N LEU A 139 -3.50 14.76 -6.32
CA LEU A 139 -3.65 15.31 -7.68
C LEU A 139 -4.47 16.59 -7.60
N ILE A 140 -3.89 17.70 -7.96
CA ILE A 140 -4.58 19.00 -8.04
C ILE A 140 -5.03 19.26 -9.48
N THR A 141 -6.33 19.45 -9.65
CA THR A 141 -6.96 19.66 -10.95
C THR A 141 -7.60 21.03 -11.05
N ARG A 142 -7.85 21.50 -12.28
CA ARG A 142 -8.63 22.72 -12.54
C ARG A 142 -10.11 22.45 -12.25
N SER A 143 -10.80 23.41 -11.63
CA SER A 143 -12.25 23.35 -11.39
C SER A 143 -13.01 23.93 -12.57
N ASN A 144 -14.11 23.29 -12.99
CA ASN A 144 -14.94 23.69 -14.12
C ASN A 144 -16.43 23.55 -13.80
N GLU A 145 -17.30 24.43 -14.34
CA GLU A 145 -18.69 24.59 -13.88
C GLU A 145 -19.74 23.66 -14.53
N THR A 146 -19.52 23.14 -15.73
CA THR A 146 -20.47 22.24 -16.39
C THR A 146 -19.76 21.34 -17.39
N GLY A 147 -20.07 20.06 -17.38
CA GLY A 147 -19.48 19.08 -18.29
C GLY A 147 -19.76 17.64 -17.95
N TYR A 148 -19.30 16.76 -18.81
CA TYR A 148 -19.31 15.33 -18.58
C TYR A 148 -18.00 14.69 -19.04
N VAL A 149 -17.60 13.64 -18.34
CA VAL A 149 -16.43 12.81 -18.64
C VAL A 149 -16.84 11.38 -18.49
N PHE A 150 -16.52 10.54 -19.44
CA PHE A 150 -16.67 9.09 -19.31
C PHE A 150 -15.51 8.37 -20.00
N GLY A 151 -15.22 7.19 -19.53
CA GLY A 151 -14.20 6.37 -20.12
C GLY A 151 -14.37 4.91 -19.76
N VAL A 152 -13.75 4.07 -20.58
CA VAL A 152 -13.64 2.63 -20.38
C VAL A 152 -12.22 2.19 -20.64
N ASP A 153 -11.77 1.18 -19.88
CA ASP A 153 -10.47 0.57 -20.05
C ASP A 153 -10.63 -0.94 -19.85
N ALA A 154 -10.04 -1.72 -20.71
CA ALA A 154 -10.01 -3.17 -20.57
C ALA A 154 -8.68 -3.71 -21.06
N MET A 155 -8.08 -4.62 -20.29
CA MET A 155 -6.89 -5.40 -20.64
C MET A 155 -7.15 -6.86 -20.31
N SER A 156 -6.88 -7.74 -21.27
CA SER A 156 -7.07 -9.18 -21.12
C SER A 156 -5.84 -9.96 -21.53
N GLY A 157 -5.55 -11.04 -20.81
CA GLY A 157 -4.66 -12.10 -21.23
C GLY A 157 -5.24 -12.85 -22.43
N LEU A 158 -4.39 -13.33 -23.34
CA LEU A 158 -4.82 -14.09 -24.51
C LEU A 158 -4.93 -15.60 -24.24
N THR A 159 -4.18 -16.11 -23.28
CA THR A 159 -4.02 -17.54 -23.02
C THR A 159 -4.47 -17.98 -21.63
N THR A 160 -4.79 -17.02 -20.77
CA THR A 160 -5.18 -17.27 -19.37
C THR A 160 -6.32 -16.35 -18.97
N GLY A 161 -7.05 -16.73 -17.94
CA GLY A 161 -8.09 -15.91 -17.33
C GLY A 161 -7.52 -14.69 -16.60
N PHE A 162 -7.08 -13.68 -17.33
CA PHE A 162 -6.58 -12.42 -16.81
C PHE A 162 -7.39 -11.27 -17.42
N ILE A 163 -8.14 -10.54 -16.60
CA ILE A 163 -8.89 -9.34 -17.02
C ILE A 163 -8.71 -8.24 -15.99
N ASN A 164 -8.32 -7.05 -16.45
CA ASN A 164 -8.44 -5.80 -15.74
C ASN A 164 -9.38 -4.91 -16.56
N ALA A 165 -10.54 -4.55 -16.03
CA ALA A 165 -11.48 -3.68 -16.73
C ALA A 165 -12.00 -2.59 -15.81
N SER A 166 -12.35 -1.46 -16.39
CA SER A 166 -12.90 -0.34 -15.66
C SER A 166 -13.77 0.57 -16.54
N ALA A 167 -14.79 1.19 -15.94
CA ALA A 167 -15.63 2.19 -16.57
C ALA A 167 -15.98 3.29 -15.57
N TYR A 168 -16.04 4.53 -16.05
CA TYR A 168 -16.44 5.64 -15.22
C TYR A 168 -17.25 6.67 -16.01
N ALA A 169 -18.14 7.36 -15.31
CA ALA A 169 -18.88 8.50 -15.83
C ALA A 169 -19.01 9.57 -14.74
N ASN A 170 -18.73 10.82 -15.11
CA ASN A 170 -18.94 11.96 -14.24
C ASN A 170 -19.77 13.03 -14.99
N PHE A 171 -20.78 13.55 -14.34
CA PHE A 171 -21.63 14.59 -14.85
C PHE A 171 -21.68 15.77 -13.87
N THR A 172 -21.32 16.96 -14.32
CA THR A 172 -21.35 18.19 -13.54
C THR A 172 -22.36 19.15 -14.10
N LYS A 173 -23.22 19.73 -13.25
CA LYS A 173 -24.15 20.81 -13.60
C LYS A 173 -24.18 21.83 -12.47
N GLY A 174 -23.58 22.99 -12.73
CA GLY A 174 -23.44 24.05 -11.73
C GLY A 174 -22.71 23.57 -10.48
N LYS A 175 -23.39 23.61 -9.35
CA LYS A 175 -22.83 23.22 -8.04
C LYS A 175 -22.88 21.71 -7.73
N ASN A 176 -23.46 20.91 -8.62
CA ASN A 176 -23.72 19.49 -8.39
C ASN A 176 -22.86 18.65 -9.34
N ASN A 177 -22.31 17.55 -8.82
CA ASN A 177 -21.58 16.53 -9.57
C ASN A 177 -22.11 15.15 -9.20
N PHE A 178 -22.30 14.29 -10.20
CA PHE A 178 -22.69 12.89 -10.07
C PHE A 178 -21.60 12.05 -10.69
N GLY A 179 -21.16 11.02 -9.98
CA GLY A 179 -20.13 10.06 -10.43
C GLY A 179 -20.65 8.64 -10.35
N LEU A 180 -20.33 7.84 -11.36
CA LEU A 180 -20.49 6.39 -11.40
C LEU A 180 -19.13 5.78 -11.74
N GLU A 181 -18.72 4.77 -11.01
CA GLU A 181 -17.47 4.06 -11.20
C GLU A 181 -17.71 2.55 -11.09
N TYR A 182 -17.06 1.80 -11.97
CA TYR A 182 -17.02 0.34 -11.94
C TYR A 182 -15.61 -0.15 -12.23
N SER A 183 -15.13 -1.14 -11.49
CA SER A 183 -13.89 -1.86 -11.81
C SER A 183 -14.06 -3.37 -11.62
N LEU A 184 -13.32 -4.12 -12.43
CA LEU A 184 -13.27 -5.58 -12.42
C LEU A 184 -11.81 -6.02 -12.52
N ASN A 185 -11.38 -6.85 -11.58
CA ASN A 185 -10.15 -7.63 -11.69
C ASN A 185 -10.54 -9.11 -11.63
N LEU A 186 -10.19 -9.86 -12.65
CA LEU A 186 -10.42 -11.30 -12.73
C LEU A 186 -9.10 -12.02 -12.95
N ARG A 187 -8.89 -13.08 -12.20
CA ARG A 187 -7.81 -14.04 -12.40
C ARG A 187 -8.40 -15.44 -12.36
N ASP A 188 -7.98 -16.26 -13.31
CA ASP A 188 -8.40 -17.65 -13.43
C ASP A 188 -7.22 -18.44 -14.00
N TYR A 189 -6.46 -19.09 -13.13
CA TYR A 189 -5.23 -19.79 -13.45
C TYR A 189 -5.37 -21.27 -13.12
N ASP A 190 -5.28 -22.14 -14.12
CA ASP A 190 -5.50 -23.58 -14.01
C ASP A 190 -4.21 -24.39 -13.76
N ASP A 191 -3.06 -23.73 -13.68
CA ASP A 191 -1.75 -24.37 -13.51
C ASP A 191 -0.89 -23.60 -12.50
N ARG A 192 -1.21 -23.75 -11.21
CA ARG A 192 -0.40 -23.27 -10.10
C ARG A 192 0.21 -24.45 -9.36
N ASN A 193 1.53 -24.54 -9.35
CA ASN A 193 2.25 -25.52 -8.56
C ASN A 193 2.54 -24.94 -7.18
N VAL A 194 2.21 -25.72 -6.15
CA VAL A 194 2.44 -25.38 -4.74
C VAL A 194 3.21 -26.54 -4.12
N GLN A 195 4.43 -26.26 -3.66
CA GLN A 195 5.19 -27.17 -2.82
C GLN A 195 5.23 -26.62 -1.41
N SER A 196 4.89 -27.46 -0.42
CA SER A 196 4.86 -27.11 1.00
C SER A 196 5.60 -28.18 1.79
N ILE A 197 6.65 -27.80 2.49
CA ILE A 197 7.48 -28.70 3.29
C ILE A 197 7.43 -28.26 4.74
N TYR A 198 7.08 -29.20 5.62
CA TYR A 198 7.22 -29.09 7.05
C TYR A 198 8.22 -30.14 7.55
N ASP A 199 9.27 -29.70 8.24
CA ASP A 199 10.32 -30.56 8.79
C ASP A 199 10.55 -30.17 10.26
N TYR A 200 10.38 -31.13 11.19
CA TYR A 200 10.44 -30.85 12.62
C TYR A 200 10.74 -32.10 13.46
N ARG A 201 11.16 -31.89 14.70
CA ARG A 201 11.31 -32.95 15.71
C ARG A 201 10.28 -32.78 16.82
N LEU A 202 9.59 -33.85 17.17
CA LEU A 202 8.61 -33.88 18.26
C LEU A 202 8.81 -35.14 19.10
N ASN A 203 8.97 -34.98 20.40
CA ASN A 203 9.18 -36.10 21.36
C ASN A 203 10.36 -37.03 21.00
N GLY A 204 11.43 -36.50 20.38
CA GLY A 204 12.61 -37.24 19.95
C GLY A 204 12.50 -37.84 18.55
N GLU A 205 11.32 -37.95 17.98
CA GLU A 205 11.06 -38.45 16.62
C GLU A 205 11.20 -37.33 15.61
N HIS A 206 11.67 -37.66 14.40
CA HIS A 206 11.77 -36.70 13.27
C HIS A 206 10.59 -36.87 12.31
N TYR A 207 9.91 -35.78 12.02
CA TYR A 207 8.77 -35.72 11.13
C TYR A 207 9.08 -34.83 9.93
N ARG A 208 8.65 -35.25 8.73
CA ARG A 208 8.68 -34.45 7.54
C ARG A 208 7.43 -34.71 6.70
N SER A 209 6.77 -33.64 6.24
CA SER A 209 5.70 -33.67 5.25
C SER A 209 6.14 -32.83 4.06
N ASP A 210 6.24 -33.44 2.87
CA ASP A 210 6.58 -32.77 1.61
C ASP A 210 5.38 -32.91 0.67
N GLU A 211 4.62 -31.84 0.51
CA GLU A 211 3.41 -31.77 -0.28
C GLU A 211 3.70 -31.13 -1.65
N MET A 212 3.27 -31.77 -2.71
CA MET A 212 3.27 -31.20 -4.06
C MET A 212 1.88 -31.22 -4.64
N ARG A 213 1.33 -30.01 -4.88
CA ARG A 213 -0.04 -29.83 -5.35
C ARG A 213 -0.10 -28.97 -6.60
N LYS A 214 -0.97 -29.36 -7.52
CA LYS A 214 -1.36 -28.57 -8.68
C LYS A 214 -2.76 -28.00 -8.46
N ASP A 215 -2.88 -26.68 -8.51
CA ASP A 215 -4.12 -25.97 -8.22
C ASP A 215 -4.66 -25.27 -9.48
N HIS A 216 -5.98 -25.34 -9.65
CA HIS A 216 -6.77 -24.34 -10.37
C HIS A 216 -7.27 -23.29 -9.36
N PHE A 217 -6.84 -22.04 -9.50
CA PHE A 217 -7.23 -20.99 -8.60
C PHE A 217 -7.62 -19.71 -9.33
N GLY A 218 -8.46 -18.94 -8.70
CA GLY A 218 -8.87 -17.67 -9.25
C GLY A 218 -9.53 -16.75 -8.25
N TYR A 219 -9.73 -15.53 -8.69
CA TYR A 219 -10.55 -14.56 -7.98
C TYR A 219 -11.20 -13.57 -8.93
N THR A 220 -12.35 -13.08 -8.51
CA THR A 220 -13.02 -11.93 -9.10
C THR A 220 -13.18 -10.86 -8.03
N SER A 221 -12.73 -9.66 -8.30
CA SER A 221 -12.92 -8.50 -7.43
C SER A 221 -13.58 -7.40 -8.25
N GLN A 222 -14.74 -6.96 -7.80
CA GLN A 222 -15.52 -5.89 -8.44
C GLN A 222 -15.74 -4.77 -7.44
N ASN A 223 -15.69 -3.53 -7.91
CA ASN A 223 -16.07 -2.35 -7.14
C ASN A 223 -17.07 -1.52 -7.94
N ILE A 224 -18.17 -1.14 -7.30
CA ILE A 224 -19.18 -0.24 -7.85
C ILE A 224 -19.29 0.95 -6.90
N ALA A 225 -19.18 2.18 -7.40
CA ALA A 225 -19.35 3.37 -6.58
C ALA A 225 -20.26 4.40 -7.24
N LEU A 226 -21.20 4.92 -6.46
CA LEU A 226 -22.06 6.05 -6.79
C LEU A 226 -21.70 7.24 -5.91
N ARG A 227 -21.54 8.41 -6.49
CA ARG A 227 -21.13 9.61 -5.77
C ARG A 227 -22.01 10.79 -6.15
N TYR A 228 -22.50 11.47 -5.15
CA TYR A 228 -23.11 12.80 -5.28
C TYR A 228 -22.27 13.82 -4.53
N THR A 229 -22.04 14.95 -5.13
CA THR A 229 -21.23 16.04 -4.59
C THR A 229 -21.90 17.37 -4.86
N ARG A 230 -22.03 18.21 -3.82
CA ARG A 230 -22.49 19.60 -3.94
C ARG A 230 -21.46 20.53 -3.34
N MET A 231 -20.98 21.47 -4.14
CA MET A 231 -20.03 22.48 -3.72
C MET A 231 -20.58 23.90 -3.93
N VAL A 232 -20.54 24.69 -2.87
CA VAL A 232 -20.79 26.13 -2.91
C VAL A 232 -19.47 26.82 -2.58
N PRO A 233 -18.78 27.43 -3.58
CA PRO A 233 -17.49 28.07 -3.38
C PRO A 233 -17.52 29.02 -2.18
N ASP A 234 -16.44 29.03 -1.40
CA ASP A 234 -16.25 29.85 -0.19
C ASP A 234 -17.33 29.72 0.88
N ASN A 235 -18.16 28.68 0.84
CA ASN A 235 -19.20 28.43 1.81
C ASN A 235 -19.14 27.00 2.36
N TYR A 236 -19.61 26.00 1.60
CA TYR A 236 -19.63 24.62 2.06
C TYR A 236 -19.42 23.60 0.93
N ALA A 237 -19.02 22.42 1.32
CA ALA A 237 -18.97 21.23 0.48
C ALA A 237 -19.69 20.06 1.16
N PHE A 238 -20.48 19.32 0.40
CA PHE A 238 -21.14 18.08 0.82
C PHE A 238 -20.85 16.98 -0.19
N GLN A 239 -20.54 15.77 0.28
CA GLN A 239 -20.43 14.59 -0.56
C GLN A 239 -21.07 13.39 0.14
N ALA A 240 -21.83 12.62 -0.63
CA ALA A 240 -22.30 11.29 -0.28
C ALA A 240 -21.76 10.29 -1.31
N LYS A 241 -21.18 9.19 -0.82
CA LYS A 241 -20.68 8.10 -1.65
C LYS A 241 -21.26 6.77 -1.14
N LEU A 242 -21.81 6.00 -2.05
CA LEU A 242 -22.20 4.60 -1.84
C LEU A 242 -21.20 3.75 -2.59
N ASN A 243 -20.62 2.78 -1.94
CA ASN A 243 -19.64 1.86 -2.52
C ASN A 243 -20.02 0.41 -2.21
N MET A 244 -19.79 -0.49 -3.16
CA MET A 244 -19.98 -1.92 -3.01
C MET A 244 -18.76 -2.65 -3.54
N ASP A 245 -18.01 -3.32 -2.68
CA ASP A 245 -16.94 -4.26 -3.05
C ASP A 245 -17.52 -5.66 -3.07
N ILE A 246 -17.39 -6.40 -4.18
CA ILE A 246 -17.83 -7.78 -4.36
C ILE A 246 -16.59 -8.61 -4.68
N VAL A 247 -16.32 -9.60 -3.84
CA VAL A 247 -15.15 -10.47 -3.98
C VAL A 247 -15.55 -11.93 -3.95
N SER A 248 -15.04 -12.69 -4.90
CA SER A 248 -15.14 -14.15 -4.95
C SER A 248 -13.74 -14.72 -5.17
N ARG A 249 -13.37 -15.73 -4.40
CA ARG A 249 -12.07 -16.42 -4.51
C ARG A 249 -12.29 -17.91 -4.44
N PHE A 250 -11.50 -18.67 -5.19
CA PHE A 250 -11.48 -20.12 -5.11
C PHE A 250 -10.08 -20.67 -5.35
N SER A 251 -9.83 -21.86 -4.83
CA SER A 251 -8.67 -22.70 -5.19
C SER A 251 -9.08 -24.16 -5.07
N LYS A 252 -8.83 -24.94 -6.11
CA LYS A 252 -9.09 -26.38 -6.16
C LYS A 252 -7.82 -27.07 -6.60
N GLY A 253 -7.29 -27.94 -5.77
CA GLY A 253 -6.03 -28.62 -6.05
C GLY A 253 -6.06 -30.08 -5.70
N THR A 254 -5.29 -30.85 -6.46
CA THR A 254 -4.95 -32.24 -6.19
C THR A 254 -3.45 -32.39 -6.18
N GLY A 255 -2.95 -33.37 -5.46
CA GLY A 255 -1.53 -33.59 -5.36
C GLY A 255 -1.18 -34.83 -4.56
N GLU A 256 0.10 -34.93 -4.27
CA GLU A 256 0.68 -36.01 -3.49
C GLU A 256 1.45 -35.41 -2.31
N SER A 257 1.48 -36.11 -1.18
CA SER A 257 2.37 -35.79 -0.08
C SER A 257 3.18 -37.03 0.32
N VAL A 258 4.42 -36.78 0.72
CA VAL A 258 5.28 -37.81 1.31
C VAL A 258 5.43 -37.46 2.77
N PHE A 259 4.87 -38.29 3.63
CA PHE A 259 4.99 -38.17 5.08
C PHE A 259 6.05 -39.13 5.58
N THR A 260 7.01 -38.63 6.36
CA THR A 260 8.03 -39.46 7.01
C THR A 260 8.03 -39.24 8.51
N LYS A 261 8.22 -40.34 9.26
CA LYS A 261 8.44 -40.36 10.70
C LYS A 261 9.63 -41.27 10.99
N ASP A 262 10.81 -40.69 11.28
CA ASP A 262 12.09 -41.38 11.32
C ASP A 262 12.36 -42.22 10.06
N SER A 263 12.39 -43.54 10.16
CA SER A 263 12.54 -44.46 9.03
C SER A 263 11.23 -44.91 8.38
N PHE A 264 10.09 -44.54 8.95
CA PHE A 264 8.77 -44.87 8.40
C PHE A 264 8.40 -43.79 7.32
N MET A 265 7.88 -44.25 6.19
CA MET A 265 7.47 -43.41 5.08
C MET A 265 6.11 -43.85 4.56
N GLU A 266 5.24 -42.89 4.30
CA GLU A 266 3.95 -43.09 3.65
C GLU A 266 3.78 -42.07 2.51
N GLU A 267 3.16 -42.52 1.42
CA GLU A 267 2.75 -41.68 0.31
C GLU A 267 1.24 -41.49 0.38
N HIS A 268 0.80 -40.25 0.24
CA HIS A 268 -0.61 -39.89 0.27
C HIS A 268 -1.03 -39.20 -1.03
N GLU A 269 -2.23 -39.49 -1.48
CA GLU A 269 -2.97 -38.64 -2.41
C GLU A 269 -3.72 -37.57 -1.62
N MET A 270 -3.72 -36.33 -2.11
CA MET A 270 -4.34 -35.22 -1.42
C MET A 270 -5.28 -34.43 -2.33
N PHE A 271 -6.32 -33.89 -1.71
CA PHE A 271 -7.25 -32.95 -2.31
C PHE A 271 -7.45 -31.75 -1.39
N LYS A 272 -7.40 -30.53 -1.94
CA LYS A 272 -7.70 -29.31 -1.21
C LYS A 272 -8.55 -28.36 -2.05
N ASN A 273 -9.70 -27.94 -1.52
CA ASN A 273 -10.59 -26.98 -2.13
C ASN A 273 -10.90 -25.89 -1.13
N ASN A 274 -10.70 -24.62 -1.50
CA ASN A 274 -11.10 -23.51 -0.66
C ASN A 274 -11.82 -22.43 -1.48
N GLY A 275 -12.67 -21.67 -0.80
CA GLY A 275 -13.42 -20.58 -1.41
C GLY A 275 -13.81 -19.52 -0.39
N SER A 276 -13.95 -18.29 -0.86
CA SER A 276 -14.43 -17.17 -0.04
C SER A 276 -15.23 -16.21 -0.88
N ASN A 277 -16.44 -15.85 -0.43
CA ASN A 277 -17.33 -14.92 -1.12
C ASN A 277 -17.85 -13.87 -0.13
N TYR A 278 -17.83 -12.60 -0.54
CA TYR A 278 -18.40 -11.53 0.26
C TYR A 278 -18.73 -10.29 -0.56
N ALA A 279 -19.66 -9.48 -0.04
CA ALA A 279 -20.00 -8.16 -0.56
C ALA A 279 -19.97 -7.15 0.59
N ILE A 280 -19.28 -6.03 0.39
CA ILE A 280 -19.07 -4.99 1.40
C ILE A 280 -19.73 -3.69 0.96
N PRO A 281 -20.98 -3.41 1.36
CA PRO A 281 -21.60 -2.11 1.20
C PRO A 281 -20.96 -1.09 2.16
N LYS A 282 -20.64 0.09 1.63
CA LYS A 282 -20.09 1.21 2.40
C LYS A 282 -20.86 2.49 2.10
N VAL A 283 -21.13 3.26 3.13
CA VAL A 283 -21.67 4.63 3.04
C VAL A 283 -20.62 5.58 3.56
N ASP A 284 -20.27 6.61 2.80
CA ASP A 284 -19.34 7.67 3.19
C ASP A 284 -20.02 9.04 3.01
N LEU A 285 -20.11 9.78 4.11
CA LEU A 285 -20.70 11.13 4.17
C LEU A 285 -19.62 12.12 4.59
N TYR A 286 -19.48 13.19 3.82
CA TYR A 286 -18.57 14.27 4.11
C TYR A 286 -19.27 15.62 4.05
N TYR A 287 -18.96 16.49 5.01
CA TYR A 287 -19.40 17.87 5.05
C TYR A 287 -18.25 18.78 5.49
N SER A 288 -18.06 19.91 4.82
CA SER A 288 -17.19 20.98 5.30
C SER A 288 -17.87 22.32 5.17
N LYS A 289 -17.57 23.23 6.12
CA LYS A 289 -18.11 24.58 6.19
C LYS A 289 -16.98 25.57 6.49
N LYS A 290 -16.83 26.58 5.62
CA LYS A 290 -16.01 27.75 5.93
C LYS A 290 -16.73 28.66 6.91
N ILE A 291 -16.03 29.12 7.95
CA ILE A 291 -16.50 30.04 8.96
C ILE A 291 -15.65 31.30 8.88
N GLY A 292 -16.21 32.34 8.26
CA GLY A 292 -15.43 33.52 7.90
C GLY A 292 -14.34 33.20 6.86
N THR A 293 -13.21 33.92 6.92
CA THR A 293 -12.12 33.80 5.94
C THR A 293 -10.96 32.91 6.39
N LYS A 294 -10.88 32.56 7.68
CA LYS A 294 -9.72 31.88 8.28
C LYS A 294 -10.03 30.49 8.83
N ASP A 295 -11.29 30.22 9.11
CA ASP A 295 -11.69 28.98 9.78
C ASP A 295 -12.44 28.05 8.86
N GLU A 296 -12.24 26.76 9.04
CA GLU A 296 -13.01 25.72 8.36
C GLU A 296 -13.25 24.54 9.30
N LEU A 297 -14.50 24.14 9.39
CA LEU A 297 -14.94 22.94 10.11
C LEU A 297 -15.22 21.83 9.08
N SER A 298 -14.77 20.62 9.34
CA SER A 298 -15.00 19.45 8.49
C SER A 298 -15.49 18.26 9.30
N LEU A 299 -16.45 17.53 8.78
CA LEU A 299 -17.03 16.32 9.36
C LEU A 299 -17.01 15.21 8.32
N ASN A 300 -16.64 14.01 8.72
CA ASN A 300 -16.71 12.80 7.91
C ASN A 300 -17.21 11.62 8.72
N GLY A 301 -18.12 10.85 8.15
CA GLY A 301 -18.62 9.60 8.72
C GLY A 301 -18.65 8.51 7.66
N VAL A 302 -18.08 7.34 8.00
CA VAL A 302 -18.05 6.16 7.13
C VAL A 302 -18.57 4.96 7.89
N GLY A 303 -19.45 4.16 7.27
CA GLY A 303 -20.00 2.95 7.87
C GLY A 303 -20.06 1.81 6.87
N SER A 304 -19.87 0.58 7.36
CA SER A 304 -20.10 -0.66 6.62
C SER A 304 -20.54 -1.79 7.54
N HIS A 305 -21.36 -2.69 7.01
CA HIS A 305 -21.75 -3.92 7.69
C HIS A 305 -21.83 -5.04 6.66
N TYR A 306 -21.20 -6.19 6.91
CA TYR A 306 -21.17 -7.28 5.96
C TYR A 306 -20.87 -8.62 6.61
N LYS A 307 -21.14 -9.69 5.85
CA LYS A 307 -20.84 -11.07 6.21
C LYS A 307 -19.91 -11.67 5.16
N THR A 308 -18.96 -12.46 5.62
CA THR A 308 -18.10 -13.29 4.76
C THR A 308 -18.34 -14.75 5.07
N ASN A 309 -18.19 -15.59 4.06
CA ASN A 309 -18.21 -17.04 4.21
C ASN A 309 -16.98 -17.61 3.55
N THR A 310 -16.14 -18.28 4.33
CA THR A 310 -14.94 -18.98 3.85
C THR A 310 -15.10 -20.46 4.11
N THR A 311 -14.88 -21.26 3.08
CA THR A 311 -14.96 -22.72 3.14
C THR A 311 -13.64 -23.33 2.74
N GLU A 312 -13.25 -24.41 3.40
CA GLU A 312 -12.13 -25.26 2.99
C GLU A 312 -12.55 -26.73 3.17
N SER A 313 -12.27 -27.56 2.15
CA SER A 313 -12.35 -29.01 2.24
C SER A 313 -10.96 -29.57 1.92
N ALA A 314 -10.39 -30.34 2.83
CA ALA A 314 -9.08 -30.95 2.66
C ALA A 314 -9.14 -32.44 3.04
N ARG A 315 -8.59 -33.29 2.18
CA ARG A 315 -8.60 -34.75 2.29
C ARG A 315 -7.24 -35.31 1.96
N GLU A 316 -6.83 -36.36 2.70
CA GLU A 316 -5.64 -37.16 2.38
C GLU A 316 -5.91 -38.64 2.58
N TRP A 317 -5.37 -39.47 1.68
CA TRP A 317 -5.48 -40.91 1.69
C TRP A 317 -4.12 -41.56 1.44
N ILE A 318 -3.84 -42.65 2.20
CA ILE A 318 -2.61 -43.44 2.02
C ILE A 318 -2.69 -44.20 0.67
N ILE A 319 -1.64 -44.15 -0.11
CA ILE A 319 -1.48 -44.91 -1.35
C ILE A 319 -0.73 -46.21 -1.03
N PRO A 320 -1.17 -47.42 -1.49
CA PRO A 320 -2.35 -47.72 -2.30
C PRO A 320 -3.59 -48.12 -1.47
N SER A 321 -3.52 -48.08 -0.12
CA SER A 321 -4.59 -48.63 0.72
C SER A 321 -5.91 -47.86 0.65
N GLY A 322 -5.89 -46.59 0.28
CA GLY A 322 -7.06 -45.71 0.27
C GLY A 322 -7.59 -45.35 1.66
N ILE A 323 -6.80 -45.64 2.72
CA ILE A 323 -7.18 -45.28 4.09
C ILE A 323 -7.09 -43.78 4.24
N SER A 324 -8.19 -43.14 4.71
CA SER A 324 -8.21 -41.71 5.00
C SER A 324 -7.37 -41.41 6.25
N VAL A 325 -6.41 -40.50 6.13
CA VAL A 325 -5.57 -40.01 7.23
C VAL A 325 -5.90 -38.58 7.63
N TYR A 326 -6.57 -37.84 6.76
CA TYR A 326 -7.04 -36.49 7.02
C TYR A 326 -8.35 -36.20 6.27
N ASP A 327 -9.33 -35.68 6.98
CA ASP A 327 -10.63 -35.31 6.45
C ASP A 327 -11.17 -34.10 7.22
N ASN A 328 -11.13 -32.93 6.61
CA ASN A 328 -11.54 -31.68 7.25
C ASN A 328 -12.43 -30.86 6.31
N ASP A 329 -13.64 -30.56 6.78
CA ASP A 329 -14.50 -29.54 6.21
C ASP A 329 -14.57 -28.34 7.15
N MET A 330 -13.95 -27.25 6.75
CA MET A 330 -13.94 -26.00 7.51
C MET A 330 -14.94 -25.01 6.92
N VAL A 331 -15.76 -24.42 7.79
CA VAL A 331 -16.63 -23.30 7.46
C VAL A 331 -16.38 -22.19 8.47
N LEU A 332 -15.90 -21.03 7.99
CA LEU A 332 -15.75 -19.82 8.78
C LEU A 332 -16.76 -18.78 8.30
N LYS A 333 -17.69 -18.41 9.17
CA LYS A 333 -18.60 -17.28 8.96
C LYS A 333 -18.13 -16.09 9.77
N THR A 334 -17.90 -14.97 9.12
CA THR A 334 -17.48 -13.73 9.79
C THR A 334 -18.53 -12.65 9.54
N GLU A 335 -18.98 -12.03 10.62
CA GLU A 335 -19.80 -10.82 10.59
C GLU A 335 -18.96 -9.63 11.07
N GLN A 336 -18.93 -8.54 10.30
CA GLN A 336 -18.14 -7.37 10.64
C GLN A 336 -18.95 -6.09 10.47
N THR A 337 -18.92 -5.25 11.51
CA THR A 337 -19.50 -3.91 11.52
C THR A 337 -18.41 -2.89 11.77
N ASN A 338 -18.37 -1.87 10.94
CA ASN A 338 -17.38 -0.80 11.03
C ASN A 338 -18.04 0.57 11.05
N PHE A 339 -17.51 1.46 11.86
CA PHE A 339 -17.86 2.87 11.87
C PHE A 339 -16.60 3.71 12.09
N VAL A 340 -16.43 4.78 11.31
CA VAL A 340 -15.40 5.80 11.52
C VAL A 340 -16.05 7.17 11.48
N GLY A 341 -15.81 7.98 12.48
CA GLY A 341 -16.23 9.38 12.57
C GLY A 341 -15.04 10.29 12.80
N GLU A 342 -15.00 11.43 12.12
CA GLU A 342 -13.96 12.44 12.32
C GLU A 342 -14.51 13.85 12.23
N LEU A 343 -14.12 14.69 13.20
CA LEU A 343 -14.39 16.12 13.23
C LEU A 343 -13.04 16.85 13.26
N ALA A 344 -12.84 17.82 12.36
CA ALA A 344 -11.63 18.61 12.32
C ALA A 344 -11.91 20.10 12.11
N HIS A 345 -11.13 20.93 12.79
CA HIS A 345 -11.08 22.36 12.65
C HIS A 345 -9.72 22.79 12.11
N THR A 346 -9.73 23.74 11.20
CA THR A 346 -8.52 24.33 10.63
C THR A 346 -8.60 25.85 10.75
N HIS A 347 -7.51 26.47 11.27
CA HIS A 347 -7.39 27.92 11.35
C HIS A 347 -6.14 28.41 10.62
N ASP A 348 -6.32 29.42 9.77
CA ASP A 348 -5.23 30.04 9.00
C ASP A 348 -4.71 31.29 9.74
N PHE A 349 -3.48 31.17 10.32
CA PHE A 349 -2.73 32.28 10.92
C PHE A 349 -1.86 32.98 9.85
N LYS A 350 -1.37 34.17 10.15
CA LYS A 350 -0.36 34.84 9.30
C LYS A 350 0.96 34.03 9.21
N ALA A 351 1.35 33.35 10.30
CA ALA A 351 2.59 32.57 10.39
C ALA A 351 2.45 31.12 9.90
N GLY A 352 1.24 30.62 9.66
CA GLY A 352 1.02 29.25 9.28
C GLY A 352 -0.41 28.78 9.53
N LYS A 353 -0.61 27.48 9.51
CA LYS A 353 -1.89 26.83 9.60
C LYS A 353 -1.93 25.84 10.75
N LEU A 354 -2.92 25.96 11.62
CA LEU A 354 -3.23 25.00 12.69
C LEU A 354 -4.38 24.11 12.24
N SER A 355 -4.20 22.79 12.34
CA SER A 355 -5.24 21.80 12.10
C SER A 355 -5.38 20.91 13.33
N SER A 356 -6.57 20.87 13.93
CA SER A 356 -6.87 20.05 15.10
C SER A 356 -8.11 19.20 14.84
N GLY A 357 -8.16 17.99 15.39
CA GLY A 357 -9.31 17.12 15.18
C GLY A 357 -9.40 15.97 16.17
N TYR A 358 -10.54 15.32 16.11
CA TYR A 358 -10.85 14.09 16.83
C TYR A 358 -11.40 13.06 15.85
N ARG A 359 -10.83 11.86 15.88
CA ARG A 359 -11.26 10.71 15.09
C ARG A 359 -11.57 9.55 16.02
N VAL A 360 -12.68 8.87 15.76
CA VAL A 360 -13.06 7.62 16.40
C VAL A 360 -13.25 6.55 15.33
N SER A 361 -12.73 5.35 15.58
CA SER A 361 -12.92 4.18 14.72
C SER A 361 -13.39 3.02 15.60
N SER A 362 -14.50 2.41 15.24
CA SER A 362 -15.06 1.24 15.92
C SER A 362 -15.22 0.10 14.92
N THR A 363 -14.73 -1.08 15.26
CA THR A 363 -14.87 -2.30 14.46
C THR A 363 -15.25 -3.44 15.39
N THR A 364 -16.38 -4.10 15.10
CA THR A 364 -16.81 -5.33 15.75
C THR A 364 -16.70 -6.47 14.76
N ILE A 365 -16.04 -7.54 15.14
CA ILE A 365 -15.85 -8.76 14.35
C ILE A 365 -16.36 -9.94 15.17
N SER A 366 -17.20 -10.77 14.58
CA SER A 366 -17.64 -12.04 15.13
C SER A 366 -17.38 -13.16 14.12
N ASN A 367 -16.72 -14.21 14.57
CA ASN A 367 -16.33 -15.38 13.77
C ASN A 367 -16.96 -16.62 14.37
N ASP A 368 -17.69 -17.38 13.53
CA ASP A 368 -18.16 -18.73 13.82
C ASP A 368 -17.37 -19.71 12.96
N LEU A 369 -16.51 -20.49 13.59
CA LEU A 369 -15.68 -21.51 12.94
C LEU A 369 -16.21 -22.90 13.28
N ASN A 370 -16.42 -23.70 12.23
CA ASN A 370 -16.65 -25.12 12.33
C ASN A 370 -15.61 -25.85 11.50
N ASN A 371 -14.82 -26.73 12.11
CA ASN A 371 -13.75 -27.51 11.46
C ASN A 371 -13.54 -28.84 12.19
N LEU A 372 -12.46 -29.56 11.86
CA LEU A 372 -12.12 -30.85 12.49
C LEU A 372 -11.98 -30.76 14.02
N ALA A 373 -11.56 -29.60 14.56
CA ALA A 373 -11.47 -29.36 16.01
C ALA A 373 -12.84 -29.07 16.67
N GLY A 374 -13.93 -29.04 15.87
CA GLY A 374 -15.30 -28.76 16.31
C GLY A 374 -15.72 -27.31 16.06
N TYR A 375 -16.78 -26.90 16.75
CA TYR A 375 -17.31 -25.53 16.67
C TYR A 375 -16.63 -24.61 17.67
N SER A 376 -16.20 -23.44 17.20
CA SER A 376 -15.69 -22.38 18.05
C SER A 376 -16.22 -21.00 17.61
N GLN A 377 -16.42 -20.12 18.58
CA GLN A 377 -16.86 -18.76 18.35
C GLN A 377 -15.83 -17.77 18.94
N TYR A 378 -15.51 -16.75 18.18
CA TYR A 378 -14.64 -15.68 18.61
C TYR A 378 -15.21 -14.32 18.22
N SER A 379 -15.21 -13.37 19.15
CA SER A 379 -15.64 -12.00 18.89
C SER A 379 -14.62 -11.02 19.48
N VAL A 380 -14.37 -9.94 18.74
CA VAL A 380 -13.52 -8.85 19.19
C VAL A 380 -14.10 -7.51 18.80
N ASN A 381 -14.07 -6.55 19.76
CA ASN A 381 -14.40 -5.16 19.54
C ASN A 381 -13.12 -4.31 19.59
N TYR A 382 -12.90 -3.53 18.55
CA TYR A 382 -11.86 -2.54 18.47
C TYR A 382 -12.47 -1.16 18.59
N LEU A 383 -11.90 -0.33 19.46
CA LEU A 383 -12.18 1.10 19.52
C LEU A 383 -10.85 1.84 19.52
N GLU A 384 -10.63 2.67 18.51
CA GLU A 384 -9.50 3.57 18.43
C GLU A 384 -10.00 5.01 18.49
N GLN A 385 -9.43 5.82 19.37
CA GLN A 385 -9.70 7.24 19.50
C GLN A 385 -8.40 8.02 19.28
N TYR A 386 -8.43 9.03 18.43
CA TYR A 386 -7.27 9.82 18.08
C TYR A 386 -7.57 11.31 18.13
N PHE A 387 -6.95 12.00 19.09
CA PHE A 387 -6.93 13.45 19.20
C PHE A 387 -5.63 13.96 18.59
N TYR A 388 -5.70 14.97 17.75
CA TYR A 388 -4.51 15.53 17.12
C TYR A 388 -4.57 17.03 16.95
N SER A 389 -3.38 17.66 16.99
CA SER A 389 -3.17 19.03 16.60
C SER A 389 -1.84 19.17 15.88
N GLU A 390 -1.81 19.87 14.77
CA GLU A 390 -0.64 20.04 13.91
C GLU A 390 -0.55 21.47 13.43
N PHE A 391 0.61 22.11 13.62
CA PHE A 391 0.93 23.43 13.11
C PHE A 391 1.95 23.32 11.97
N SER A 392 1.68 23.96 10.83
CA SER A 392 2.56 23.99 9.67
C SER A 392 2.83 25.40 9.21
N GLY A 393 4.09 25.71 8.89
CA GLY A 393 4.50 27.03 8.45
C GLY A 393 5.78 27.01 7.61
N LYS A 394 6.15 28.20 7.12
CA LYS A 394 7.34 28.40 6.34
C LYS A 394 7.96 29.77 6.66
N VAL A 395 9.28 29.79 6.87
CA VAL A 395 10.08 31.01 7.01
C VAL A 395 11.26 30.92 6.03
N ASP A 396 11.28 31.79 5.04
CA ASP A 396 12.27 31.79 3.95
C ASP A 396 12.46 30.41 3.29
N LYS A 397 13.66 29.84 3.44
CA LYS A 397 14.06 28.53 2.92
C LYS A 397 13.69 27.38 3.87
N PHE A 398 13.31 27.69 5.10
CA PHE A 398 12.95 26.72 6.11
C PHE A 398 11.45 26.53 6.20
N SER A 399 10.99 25.32 6.19
CA SER A 399 9.59 24.95 6.33
C SER A 399 9.44 23.88 7.40
N TYR A 400 8.37 23.93 8.14
CA TYR A 400 8.17 23.04 9.28
C TYR A 400 6.71 22.61 9.39
N ARG A 401 6.54 21.42 9.97
CA ARG A 401 5.26 20.90 10.43
C ARG A 401 5.53 20.15 11.73
N VAL A 402 4.88 20.61 12.79
CA VAL A 402 5.00 20.01 14.13
C VAL A 402 3.60 19.64 14.60
N GLY A 403 3.42 18.40 14.96
CA GLY A 403 2.15 17.88 15.44
C GLY A 403 2.33 17.02 16.68
N ALA A 404 1.27 16.94 17.44
CA ALA A 404 1.13 16.04 18.57
C ALA A 404 -0.28 15.46 18.59
N GLY A 405 -0.40 14.23 19.05
CA GLY A 405 -1.67 13.56 19.22
C GLY A 405 -1.67 12.64 20.44
N LEU A 406 -2.86 12.20 20.80
CA LEU A 406 -3.10 11.16 21.79
C LEU A 406 -3.96 10.09 21.14
N THR A 407 -3.45 8.86 21.06
CA THR A 407 -4.18 7.70 20.55
C THR A 407 -4.53 6.78 21.69
N ASN A 408 -5.81 6.44 21.83
CA ASN A 408 -6.28 5.35 22.67
C ASN A 408 -6.58 4.14 21.80
N ILE A 409 -6.05 2.99 22.17
CA ILE A 409 -6.38 1.69 21.60
C ILE A 409 -7.06 0.86 22.67
N HIS A 410 -8.34 0.53 22.44
CA HIS A 410 -9.13 -0.34 23.29
C HIS A 410 -9.63 -1.55 22.50
N ASN A 411 -9.13 -2.74 22.85
CA ASN A 411 -9.51 -4.01 22.25
C ASN A 411 -10.17 -4.89 23.31
N LYS A 412 -11.37 -5.39 23.02
CA LYS A 412 -12.12 -6.25 23.94
C LYS A 412 -12.55 -7.54 23.25
N SER A 413 -12.13 -8.68 23.79
CA SER A 413 -12.59 -10.01 23.44
C SER A 413 -13.15 -10.73 24.68
N ALA A 414 -13.66 -11.95 24.52
CA ALA A 414 -14.07 -12.77 25.65
C ALA A 414 -12.90 -13.15 26.57
N ALA A 415 -11.69 -13.31 26.00
CA ALA A 415 -10.49 -13.74 26.72
C ALA A 415 -9.72 -12.59 27.37
N ASN A 416 -9.76 -11.38 26.80
CA ASN A 416 -8.95 -10.27 27.30
C ASN A 416 -9.55 -8.91 26.93
N THR A 417 -9.22 -7.90 27.75
CA THR A 417 -9.44 -6.47 27.45
C THR A 417 -8.10 -5.76 27.55
N PHE A 418 -7.76 -5.05 26.49
CA PHE A 418 -6.54 -4.24 26.40
C PHE A 418 -6.93 -2.78 26.20
N ASP A 419 -6.34 -1.88 26.99
CA ASP A 419 -6.54 -0.43 26.89
C ASP A 419 -5.20 0.28 27.05
N GLU A 420 -4.84 1.12 26.09
CA GLU A 420 -3.56 1.84 26.12
C GLU A 420 -3.68 3.23 25.47
N TRP A 421 -3.17 4.24 26.16
CA TRP A 421 -2.98 5.58 25.62
C TRP A 421 -1.53 5.79 25.19
N SER A 422 -1.36 6.29 23.98
CA SER A 422 -0.05 6.59 23.40
C SER A 422 0.02 8.05 22.96
N PHE A 423 1.08 8.76 23.37
CA PHE A 423 1.41 10.07 22.83
C PHE A 423 2.07 9.92 21.47
N THR A 424 1.57 10.63 20.46
CA THR A 424 1.97 10.45 19.04
C THR A 424 2.54 11.76 18.46
N PRO A 425 3.79 12.11 18.79
CA PRO A 425 4.47 13.28 18.24
C PRO A 425 4.87 13.07 16.79
N LYS A 426 4.93 14.18 16.05
CA LYS A 426 5.36 14.21 14.65
C LYS A 426 6.08 15.50 14.33
N VAL A 427 7.24 15.40 13.68
CA VAL A 427 8.05 16.54 13.26
C VAL A 427 8.50 16.35 11.82
N ILE A 428 8.31 17.38 11.01
CA ILE A 428 8.85 17.47 9.64
C ILE A 428 9.56 18.81 9.51
N LEU A 429 10.83 18.76 9.13
CA LEU A 429 11.64 19.94 8.89
C LEU A 429 12.17 19.86 7.46
N GLY A 430 12.04 20.93 6.69
CA GLY A 430 12.53 21.00 5.33
C GLY A 430 13.37 22.25 5.11
N TYR A 431 14.47 22.08 4.40
CA TYR A 431 15.37 23.18 4.05
C TYR A 431 15.65 23.17 2.54
N GLN A 432 15.40 24.30 1.90
CA GLN A 432 15.67 24.49 0.48
C GLN A 432 17.12 24.97 0.30
N LEU A 433 18.03 24.05 -0.07
CA LEU A 433 19.45 24.34 -0.30
C LEU A 433 19.63 25.26 -1.52
N LYS A 434 19.08 24.84 -2.66
CA LYS A 434 19.02 25.56 -3.94
C LYS A 434 17.63 25.40 -4.56
N SER A 435 17.33 26.10 -5.64
CA SER A 435 16.03 25.98 -6.32
C SER A 435 15.69 24.54 -6.74
N ASN A 436 16.69 23.71 -6.98
CA ASN A 436 16.60 22.32 -7.43
C ASN A 436 17.15 21.29 -6.41
N GLN A 437 17.45 21.71 -5.19
CA GLN A 437 18.00 20.85 -4.13
C GLN A 437 17.29 21.11 -2.80
N SER A 438 16.92 20.07 -2.10
CA SER A 438 16.31 20.17 -0.78
C SER A 438 16.74 19.05 0.16
N LEU A 439 16.72 19.35 1.43
CA LEU A 439 16.92 18.40 2.53
C LEU A 439 15.66 18.39 3.39
N ARG A 440 15.22 17.20 3.81
CA ARG A 440 14.05 17.03 4.67
C ARG A 440 14.30 15.98 5.73
N LEU A 441 14.04 16.33 6.97
CA LEU A 441 14.02 15.43 8.11
C LEU A 441 12.56 15.15 8.51
N THR A 442 12.26 13.90 8.76
CA THR A 442 10.93 13.49 9.24
C THR A 442 11.09 12.54 10.41
N SER A 443 10.28 12.72 11.44
CA SER A 443 10.24 11.87 12.62
C SER A 443 8.79 11.73 13.09
N SER A 444 8.36 10.50 13.37
CA SER A 444 7.02 10.21 13.87
C SER A 444 7.01 9.01 14.80
N TYR A 445 6.04 9.00 15.72
CA TYR A 445 5.75 7.89 16.62
C TYR A 445 4.26 7.59 16.59
N SER A 446 3.89 6.30 16.47
CA SER A 446 2.49 5.87 16.41
C SER A 446 2.31 4.44 16.91
N PRO A 447 1.21 4.13 17.65
CA PRO A 447 0.83 2.78 17.99
C PRO A 447 0.16 2.07 16.81
N THR A 448 0.16 0.73 16.83
CA THR A 448 -0.63 -0.11 15.91
C THR A 448 -1.27 -1.25 16.71
N SER A 449 -2.58 -1.39 16.59
CA SER A 449 -3.33 -2.48 17.23
C SER A 449 -3.02 -3.84 16.59
N PRO A 450 -3.05 -4.95 17.36
CA PRO A 450 -3.05 -6.28 16.78
C PRO A 450 -4.26 -6.48 15.86
N TRP A 451 -4.08 -7.20 14.75
CA TRP A 451 -5.18 -7.54 13.84
C TRP A 451 -5.98 -8.73 14.35
N SER A 452 -7.18 -8.96 13.80
CA SER A 452 -8.15 -9.92 14.32
C SER A 452 -7.65 -11.37 14.35
N SER A 453 -6.97 -11.84 13.29
CA SER A 453 -6.42 -13.19 13.27
C SER A 453 -5.27 -13.39 14.28
N ALA A 454 -4.52 -12.34 14.60
CA ALA A 454 -3.50 -12.40 15.64
C ALA A 454 -4.10 -12.54 17.05
N LEU A 455 -5.30 -12.01 17.30
CA LEU A 455 -6.01 -12.10 18.58
C LEU A 455 -6.96 -13.29 18.67
N SER A 456 -7.27 -13.98 17.55
CA SER A 456 -8.28 -15.03 17.49
C SER A 456 -7.88 -16.25 18.33
N SER A 457 -8.82 -16.77 19.10
CA SER A 457 -8.66 -18.05 19.80
C SER A 457 -8.99 -19.27 18.95
N ASN A 458 -9.41 -19.08 17.71
CA ASN A 458 -9.73 -20.16 16.78
C ASN A 458 -8.46 -20.98 16.46
N VAL A 459 -8.62 -22.31 16.37
CA VAL A 459 -7.54 -23.25 16.08
C VAL A 459 -7.77 -23.86 14.70
N VAL A 460 -6.77 -23.78 13.83
CA VAL A 460 -6.78 -24.36 12.48
C VAL A 460 -5.57 -25.27 12.32
N GLN A 461 -5.77 -26.50 11.85
CA GLN A 461 -4.67 -27.42 11.57
C GLN A 461 -3.99 -27.03 10.25
N LEU A 462 -2.64 -26.95 10.28
CA LEU A 462 -1.81 -26.62 9.13
C LEU A 462 -1.16 -27.87 8.51
N ALA A 463 -0.70 -28.79 9.36
CA ALA A 463 -0.03 -30.03 9.00
C ALA A 463 -0.18 -31.05 10.14
N PRO A 464 0.22 -32.31 10.00
CA PRO A 464 0.27 -33.25 11.12
C PRO A 464 1.06 -32.64 12.30
N ASN A 465 0.46 -32.70 13.51
CA ASN A 465 1.02 -32.15 14.75
C ASN A 465 1.31 -30.63 14.74
N ILE A 466 0.77 -29.87 13.79
CA ILE A 466 0.96 -28.42 13.69
C ILE A 466 -0.39 -27.72 13.53
N VAL A 467 -0.66 -26.77 14.44
CA VAL A 467 -1.85 -25.90 14.37
C VAL A 467 -1.46 -24.44 14.26
N GLN A 468 -2.38 -23.62 13.81
CA GLN A 468 -2.30 -22.17 13.92
C GLN A 468 -3.36 -21.65 14.87
N LYS A 469 -2.98 -20.72 15.75
CA LYS A 469 -3.88 -19.99 16.64
C LYS A 469 -3.36 -18.60 16.92
N GLY A 470 -4.22 -17.65 17.20
CA GLY A 470 -3.83 -16.31 17.64
C GLY A 470 -3.48 -16.29 19.13
N ASN A 471 -3.19 -15.07 19.61
CA ASN A 471 -2.88 -14.78 21.01
C ASN A 471 -3.73 -13.57 21.48
N PRO A 472 -4.79 -13.77 22.26
CA PRO A 472 -5.67 -12.68 22.70
C PRO A 472 -5.00 -11.71 23.69
N PHE A 473 -3.81 -12.02 24.20
CA PHE A 473 -3.08 -11.20 25.18
C PHE A 473 -2.06 -10.25 24.52
N LEU A 474 -2.05 -10.13 23.20
CA LEU A 474 -1.16 -9.21 22.50
C LEU A 474 -1.48 -7.74 22.86
N LYS A 475 -0.39 -6.99 23.03
CA LYS A 475 -0.42 -5.53 23.21
C LYS A 475 -0.19 -4.82 21.87
N SER A 476 -0.59 -3.56 21.79
CA SER A 476 -0.25 -2.74 20.62
C SER A 476 1.26 -2.61 20.46
N GLN A 477 1.75 -2.67 19.24
CA GLN A 477 3.14 -2.33 18.93
C GLN A 477 3.31 -0.82 18.77
N GLN A 478 4.51 -0.31 19.10
CA GLN A 478 4.83 1.11 19.05
C GLN A 478 5.89 1.36 17.98
N ASN A 479 5.57 2.17 17.00
CA ASN A 479 6.40 2.40 15.83
C ASN A 479 7.04 3.79 15.86
N PHE A 480 8.36 3.83 15.76
CA PHE A 480 9.15 5.04 15.61
C PHE A 480 9.81 5.06 14.24
N SER A 481 9.54 6.09 13.44
CA SER A 481 10.01 6.20 12.05
C SER A 481 10.73 7.51 11.82
N ASN A 482 11.96 7.43 11.26
CA ASN A 482 12.78 8.58 10.90
C ASN A 482 13.25 8.47 9.46
N ASN A 483 13.26 9.58 8.74
CA ASN A 483 13.87 9.65 7.42
C ASN A 483 14.60 10.98 7.26
N LEU A 484 15.80 10.93 6.64
CA LEU A 484 16.52 12.09 6.14
C LEU A 484 16.62 11.97 4.62
N ILE A 485 15.98 12.88 3.91
CA ILE A 485 15.80 12.81 2.47
C ILE A 485 16.50 13.98 1.80
N TYR A 486 17.45 13.68 0.94
CA TYR A 486 18.02 14.62 0.00
C TYR A 486 17.36 14.43 -1.36
N SER A 487 16.94 15.53 -1.99
CA SER A 487 16.35 15.55 -3.32
C SER A 487 17.09 16.50 -4.23
N PHE A 488 17.36 16.04 -5.45
CA PHE A 488 17.96 16.84 -6.52
C PHE A 488 17.18 16.61 -7.82
N ASN A 489 16.92 17.68 -8.57
CA ASN A 489 16.30 17.55 -9.88
C ASN A 489 16.88 18.58 -10.88
N ASN A 490 16.94 18.17 -12.14
CA ASN A 490 17.19 19.06 -13.26
C ASN A 490 16.48 18.49 -14.52
N LYS A 491 16.76 19.07 -15.69
CA LYS A 491 16.11 18.63 -16.95
C LYS A 491 16.40 17.16 -17.31
N LYS A 492 17.57 16.63 -16.92
CA LYS A 492 18.04 15.29 -17.29
C LYS A 492 17.97 14.28 -16.14
N PHE A 493 18.04 14.75 -14.89
CA PHE A 493 18.12 13.89 -13.71
C PHE A 493 17.08 14.27 -12.68
N ASP A 494 16.38 13.28 -12.15
CA ASP A 494 15.64 13.34 -10.89
C ASP A 494 16.26 12.30 -9.95
N PHE A 495 16.65 12.72 -8.74
CA PHE A 495 17.33 11.85 -7.78
C PHE A 495 16.84 12.13 -6.36
N ASN A 496 16.58 11.06 -5.60
CA ASN A 496 16.32 11.11 -4.17
C ASN A 496 17.20 10.08 -3.45
N ALA A 497 17.82 10.51 -2.37
CA ALA A 497 18.49 9.63 -1.41
C ALA A 497 17.79 9.78 -0.06
N ALA A 498 17.22 8.72 0.47
CA ALA A 498 16.50 8.70 1.73
C ALA A 498 17.17 7.70 2.70
N LEU A 499 17.89 8.23 3.69
CA LEU A 499 18.28 7.44 4.85
C LEU A 499 17.06 7.20 5.72
N PHE A 500 16.81 5.97 6.10
CA PHE A 500 15.68 5.64 6.96
C PHE A 500 16.11 4.78 8.15
N TYR A 501 15.42 5.00 9.27
CA TYR A 501 15.51 4.18 10.48
C TYR A 501 14.12 4.00 11.05
N ARG A 502 13.70 2.75 11.20
CA ARG A 502 12.43 2.35 11.83
C ARG A 502 12.74 1.48 13.02
N TYR A 503 12.08 1.75 14.11
CA TYR A 503 12.15 0.97 15.35
C TYR A 503 10.72 0.65 15.79
N THR A 504 10.45 -0.62 16.02
CA THR A 504 9.15 -1.08 16.54
C THR A 504 9.40 -1.73 17.89
N ASP A 505 8.82 -1.16 18.93
CA ASP A 505 8.76 -1.75 20.25
C ASP A 505 7.56 -2.69 20.34
N ARG A 506 7.69 -3.80 21.11
CA ARG A 506 6.62 -4.81 21.26
C ARG A 506 6.12 -5.32 19.91
N VAL A 507 7.03 -5.54 18.96
CA VAL A 507 6.67 -6.00 17.60
C VAL A 507 5.81 -7.26 17.68
N ILE A 508 4.68 -7.26 16.97
CA ILE A 508 3.83 -8.45 16.86
C ILE A 508 4.47 -9.39 15.85
N ASN A 509 4.92 -10.54 16.34
CA ASN A 509 5.71 -11.51 15.61
C ASN A 509 5.07 -12.88 15.66
N GLN A 510 5.02 -13.60 14.53
CA GLN A 510 4.67 -15.02 14.49
C GLN A 510 5.87 -15.88 14.92
N TYR A 511 5.60 -17.00 15.55
CA TYR A 511 6.61 -17.99 15.90
C TYR A 511 5.99 -19.35 16.22
N TYR A 512 6.77 -20.42 16.10
CA TYR A 512 6.35 -21.75 16.51
C TYR A 512 6.67 -21.97 17.98
N VAL A 513 5.71 -22.54 18.71
CA VAL A 513 5.87 -22.99 20.10
C VAL A 513 5.44 -24.43 20.26
N LEU A 514 6.01 -25.15 21.21
CA LEU A 514 5.42 -26.40 21.67
C LEU A 514 4.11 -26.09 22.39
N ASP A 515 3.05 -26.79 22.03
CA ASP A 515 1.70 -26.65 22.61
C ASP A 515 1.31 -27.93 23.30
N ASP A 516 1.49 -27.98 24.60
CA ASP A 516 1.19 -29.16 25.41
C ASP A 516 -0.30 -29.55 25.39
N THR A 517 -1.18 -28.59 25.15
CA THR A 517 -2.64 -28.84 25.06
C THR A 517 -3.00 -29.57 23.77
N PHE A 518 -2.33 -29.24 22.68
CA PHE A 518 -2.49 -29.90 21.40
C PHE A 518 -1.60 -31.15 21.27
N GLY A 519 -0.50 -31.20 22.00
CA GLY A 519 0.50 -32.27 21.93
C GLY A 519 1.40 -32.18 20.69
N GLY A 520 1.60 -30.96 20.15
CA GLY A 520 2.37 -30.68 18.96
C GLY A 520 2.88 -29.24 18.93
N TYR A 521 3.02 -28.66 17.74
CA TYR A 521 3.45 -27.29 17.57
C TYR A 521 2.28 -26.37 17.24
N ALA A 522 2.29 -25.16 17.79
CA ALA A 522 1.40 -24.08 17.39
C ALA A 522 2.20 -22.95 16.73
N LEU A 523 1.78 -22.54 15.54
CA LEU A 523 2.15 -21.26 14.95
C LEU A 523 1.25 -20.20 15.59
N THR A 524 1.83 -19.33 16.41
CA THR A 524 1.10 -18.31 17.16
C THR A 524 1.81 -16.95 17.12
N TYR A 525 1.35 -15.99 17.89
CA TYR A 525 1.88 -14.63 17.91
C TYR A 525 2.39 -14.26 19.30
N GLU A 526 3.45 -13.45 19.33
CA GLU A 526 3.99 -12.83 20.52
C GLU A 526 4.21 -11.33 20.32
N ASN A 527 4.35 -10.58 21.43
CA ASN A 527 5.04 -9.31 21.40
C ASN A 527 6.53 -9.55 21.58
N GLY A 528 7.30 -9.57 20.50
CA GLY A 528 8.76 -9.56 20.54
C GLY A 528 9.29 -8.29 21.21
N LYS A 529 10.57 -8.29 21.63
CA LYS A 529 11.16 -7.13 22.32
C LYS A 529 11.20 -5.91 21.40
N ASN A 530 11.77 -6.06 20.22
CA ASN A 530 11.79 -4.99 19.21
C ASN A 530 12.13 -5.53 17.83
N ALA A 531 11.80 -4.73 16.81
CA ALA A 531 12.33 -4.87 15.48
C ALA A 531 12.96 -3.54 15.02
N GLN A 532 14.01 -3.62 14.22
CA GLN A 532 14.67 -2.47 13.61
C GLN A 532 14.82 -2.71 12.12
N ARG A 533 14.62 -1.65 11.35
CA ARG A 533 14.86 -1.66 9.91
C ARG A 533 15.51 -0.35 9.51
N TYR A 534 16.69 -0.43 8.91
CA TYR A 534 17.43 0.75 8.48
C TYR A 534 18.14 0.52 7.15
N GLY A 535 18.38 1.60 6.47
CA GLY A 535 19.02 1.55 5.15
C GLY A 535 19.02 2.89 4.44
N ILE A 536 19.32 2.83 3.16
CA ILE A 536 19.26 3.98 2.26
C ILE A 536 18.45 3.60 1.02
N GLN A 537 17.42 4.38 0.69
CA GLN A 537 16.73 4.24 -0.58
C GLN A 537 17.31 5.25 -1.58
N LEU A 538 17.85 4.75 -2.66
CA LEU A 538 18.34 5.53 -3.80
C LEU A 538 17.33 5.36 -4.93
N SER A 539 16.63 6.43 -5.29
CA SER A 539 15.69 6.43 -6.41
C SER A 539 16.07 7.52 -7.41
N GLY A 540 16.17 7.17 -8.67
CA GLY A 540 16.57 8.11 -9.68
C GLY A 540 15.98 7.82 -11.05
N SER A 541 15.80 8.86 -11.86
CA SER A 541 15.53 8.76 -13.28
C SER A 541 16.50 9.60 -14.08
N TYR A 542 16.98 9.03 -15.17
CA TYR A 542 17.87 9.70 -16.13
C TYR A 542 17.17 9.83 -17.48
N LYS A 543 17.16 11.05 -17.99
CA LYS A 543 16.55 11.44 -19.27
C LYS A 543 17.66 11.99 -20.18
N PRO A 544 18.35 11.15 -20.97
CA PRO A 544 19.50 11.57 -21.79
C PRO A 544 19.20 12.79 -22.66
N PHE A 545 18.02 12.82 -23.24
CA PHE A 545 17.56 13.91 -24.12
C PHE A 545 16.81 15.03 -23.38
N GLY A 546 16.70 14.95 -22.04
CA GLY A 546 15.92 15.92 -21.24
C GLY A 546 14.41 15.89 -21.52
N SER A 547 13.91 14.82 -22.10
CA SER A 547 12.49 14.59 -22.46
C SER A 547 12.11 13.15 -22.16
N SER A 548 10.83 12.76 -22.39
CA SER A 548 10.34 11.40 -22.27
C SER A 548 10.76 10.46 -23.41
N LEU A 549 11.53 10.95 -24.39
CA LEU A 549 12.02 10.12 -25.52
C LEU A 549 12.81 8.90 -25.04
N LEU A 550 13.54 9.00 -23.95
CA LEU A 550 14.14 7.88 -23.23
C LEU A 550 14.24 8.25 -21.74
N VAL A 551 13.72 7.38 -20.90
CA VAL A 551 13.79 7.50 -19.44
C VAL A 551 14.30 6.17 -18.87
N LEU A 552 15.43 6.24 -18.17
CA LEU A 552 15.98 5.12 -17.40
C LEU A 552 15.66 5.39 -15.93
N LYS A 553 14.97 4.48 -15.26
CA LYS A 553 14.62 4.62 -13.84
C LYS A 553 15.17 3.44 -13.05
N ALA A 554 15.76 3.73 -11.89
CA ALA A 554 16.24 2.73 -10.95
C ALA A 554 15.84 3.11 -9.52
N VAL A 555 15.45 2.11 -8.74
CA VAL A 555 15.25 2.20 -7.29
C VAL A 555 16.06 1.07 -6.66
N LEU A 556 16.99 1.44 -5.77
CA LEU A 556 17.83 0.52 -5.03
C LEU A 556 17.70 0.83 -3.55
N THR A 557 17.44 -0.19 -2.74
CA THR A 557 17.26 -0.01 -1.30
C THR A 557 18.02 -1.11 -0.53
N PRO A 558 19.35 -0.93 -0.32
CA PRO A 558 20.06 -1.74 0.65
C PRO A 558 19.45 -1.54 2.03
N THR A 559 19.04 -2.62 2.65
CA THR A 559 18.30 -2.66 3.90
C THR A 559 18.87 -3.70 4.82
N SER A 560 19.00 -3.35 6.11
CA SER A 560 19.25 -4.28 7.20
C SER A 560 18.03 -4.33 8.12
N GLU A 561 17.58 -5.53 8.41
CA GLU A 561 16.45 -5.80 9.32
C GLU A 561 16.94 -6.64 10.50
N THR A 562 16.45 -6.32 11.69
CA THR A 562 16.67 -7.12 12.89
C THR A 562 15.37 -7.31 13.64
N LEU A 563 15.16 -8.48 14.18
CA LEU A 563 14.06 -8.83 15.06
C LEU A 563 14.63 -9.45 16.34
N ARG A 564 14.24 -8.91 17.49
CA ARG A 564 14.55 -9.51 18.79
C ARG A 564 13.27 -10.11 19.36
N THR A 565 13.23 -11.43 19.46
CA THR A 565 12.11 -12.19 20.02
C THR A 565 11.88 -11.87 21.50
N SER A 566 10.73 -12.28 22.06
CA SER A 566 10.44 -12.15 23.50
C SER A 566 11.50 -12.84 24.38
N LYS A 567 12.02 -13.98 23.93
CA LYS A 567 13.10 -14.74 24.59
C LYS A 567 14.49 -14.12 24.43
N GLY A 568 14.64 -13.08 23.58
CA GLY A 568 15.87 -12.32 23.39
C GLY A 568 16.75 -12.79 22.23
N ALA A 569 16.36 -13.82 21.47
CA ALA A 569 17.06 -14.22 20.25
C ALA A 569 17.07 -13.07 19.25
N LEU A 570 18.20 -12.87 18.57
CA LEU A 570 18.40 -11.81 17.57
C LEU A 570 18.46 -12.44 16.17
N ILE A 571 17.49 -12.10 15.35
CA ILE A 571 17.40 -12.49 13.96
C ILE A 571 17.84 -11.30 13.10
N LYS A 572 18.65 -11.55 12.07
CA LYS A 572 19.10 -10.53 11.11
C LYS A 572 18.80 -10.97 9.69
N ASN A 573 18.46 -10.00 8.86
CA ASN A 573 18.26 -10.18 7.43
C ASN A 573 18.73 -8.93 6.68
N ASP A 574 19.69 -9.11 5.77
CA ASP A 574 20.23 -8.05 4.93
C ASP A 574 19.84 -8.31 3.47
N TYR A 575 19.32 -7.31 2.77
CA TYR A 575 18.92 -7.45 1.39
C TYR A 575 19.05 -6.17 0.57
N LEU A 576 19.04 -6.30 -0.75
CA LEU A 576 18.99 -5.21 -1.70
C LEU A 576 17.68 -5.25 -2.49
N ALA A 577 16.67 -4.53 -2.01
CA ALA A 577 15.45 -4.35 -2.80
C ALA A 577 15.76 -3.51 -4.05
N ASN A 578 15.18 -3.88 -5.18
CA ASN A 578 15.50 -3.31 -6.47
C ASN A 578 14.25 -3.19 -7.37
N ASN A 579 14.25 -2.21 -8.23
CA ASN A 579 13.28 -2.07 -9.32
C ASN A 579 13.92 -1.25 -10.44
N PHE A 580 13.85 -1.71 -11.67
CA PHE A 580 14.40 -1.04 -12.83
C PHE A 580 13.31 -0.90 -13.89
N SER A 581 13.30 0.25 -14.57
CA SER A 581 12.45 0.41 -15.75
C SER A 581 13.11 1.29 -16.80
N VAL A 582 12.81 0.97 -18.06
CA VAL A 582 13.17 1.76 -19.23
C VAL A 582 11.89 2.09 -19.96
N SER A 583 11.68 3.35 -20.26
CA SER A 583 10.53 3.79 -21.05
C SER A 583 10.95 4.76 -22.15
N SER A 584 10.21 4.73 -23.25
CA SER A 584 10.40 5.63 -24.37
C SER A 584 9.03 6.08 -24.90
N GLU A 585 8.90 7.37 -25.16
CA GLU A 585 7.70 7.95 -25.74
C GLU A 585 8.10 8.75 -27.00
N TYR A 586 7.55 8.37 -28.14
CA TYR A 586 7.73 9.07 -29.39
C TYR A 586 6.37 9.28 -30.09
N LYS A 587 5.97 10.54 -30.25
CA LYS A 587 4.64 10.92 -30.80
C LYS A 587 3.52 10.18 -30.02
N SER A 588 2.69 9.43 -30.74
CA SER A 588 1.57 8.64 -30.19
C SER A 588 1.98 7.26 -29.67
N PHE A 589 3.24 6.89 -29.75
CA PHE A 589 3.74 5.57 -29.40
C PHE A 589 4.57 5.62 -28.11
N SER A 590 4.30 4.71 -27.20
CA SER A 590 5.10 4.54 -25.98
C SER A 590 5.45 3.08 -25.75
N VAL A 591 6.64 2.82 -25.26
CA VAL A 591 7.08 1.50 -24.81
C VAL A 591 7.61 1.59 -23.38
N GLN A 592 7.43 0.50 -22.62
CA GLN A 592 7.95 0.38 -21.28
C GLN A 592 8.42 -1.05 -21.03
N TYR A 593 9.58 -1.20 -20.42
CA TYR A 593 10.10 -2.45 -19.89
C TYR A 593 10.38 -2.29 -18.40
N MET A 594 10.02 -3.30 -17.61
CA MET A 594 10.16 -3.28 -16.15
C MET A 594 10.72 -4.61 -15.66
N VAL A 595 11.63 -4.55 -14.71
CA VAL A 595 12.20 -5.74 -14.08
C VAL A 595 12.42 -5.51 -12.59
N ASN A 596 12.13 -6.55 -11.81
CA ASN A 596 12.37 -6.62 -10.38
C ASN A 596 12.94 -8.01 -10.05
N ILE A 597 14.01 -8.06 -9.28
CA ILE A 597 14.62 -9.28 -8.76
C ILE A 597 14.11 -9.49 -7.33
N PRO A 598 13.39 -10.59 -7.04
CA PRO A 598 12.86 -10.88 -5.70
C PRO A 598 13.94 -10.94 -4.65
N VAL A 599 13.61 -10.49 -3.45
CA VAL A 599 14.48 -10.56 -2.28
C VAL A 599 13.69 -11.10 -1.09
N TYR A 600 14.36 -11.82 -0.20
CA TYR A 600 13.76 -12.27 1.04
C TYR A 600 13.68 -11.10 2.04
N THR A 601 12.49 -10.87 2.58
CA THR A 601 12.21 -9.90 3.64
C THR A 601 11.67 -10.60 4.87
N LEU A 602 12.00 -10.09 6.04
CA LEU A 602 11.57 -10.64 7.32
C LEU A 602 10.09 -10.31 7.56
N ASN A 603 9.28 -11.33 7.78
CA ASN A 603 7.86 -11.21 8.10
C ASN A 603 7.47 -12.25 9.17
N GLY A 604 7.46 -11.84 10.42
CA GLY A 604 7.16 -12.74 11.53
C GLY A 604 8.19 -13.86 11.68
N ALA A 605 7.72 -15.10 11.70
CA ALA A 605 8.55 -16.30 11.76
C ALA A 605 9.21 -16.68 10.44
N PHE A 606 8.99 -15.88 9.37
CA PHE A 606 9.29 -16.26 8.00
C PHE A 606 10.12 -15.22 7.26
N LEU A 607 10.84 -15.69 6.27
CA LEU A 607 11.42 -14.90 5.20
C LEU A 607 10.58 -15.11 3.94
N ASN A 608 9.98 -14.04 3.43
CA ASN A 608 9.10 -14.07 2.26
C ASN A 608 9.71 -13.31 1.08
N THR A 609 9.56 -13.82 -0.14
CA THR A 609 9.89 -13.05 -1.34
C THR A 609 8.68 -12.27 -1.83
N ASN A 610 8.93 -11.09 -2.43
CA ASN A 610 7.98 -10.46 -3.32
C ASN A 610 7.94 -11.20 -4.67
N GLU A 611 6.91 -10.90 -5.47
CA GLU A 611 6.78 -11.46 -6.83
C GLU A 611 7.90 -10.97 -7.76
N ASN A 612 8.41 -11.86 -8.59
CA ASN A 612 9.32 -11.52 -9.68
C ASN A 612 8.56 -10.75 -10.78
N GLN A 613 9.20 -9.75 -11.35
CA GLN A 613 8.63 -8.94 -12.44
C GLN A 613 9.61 -8.90 -13.61
N ASN A 614 9.08 -9.13 -14.81
CA ASN A 614 9.79 -8.98 -16.06
C ASN A 614 8.74 -8.76 -17.16
N HIS A 615 8.43 -7.48 -17.44
CA HIS A 615 7.26 -7.09 -18.22
C HIS A 615 7.61 -6.08 -19.29
N PHE A 616 6.98 -6.22 -20.46
CA PHE A 616 7.10 -5.29 -21.56
C PHE A 616 5.73 -4.86 -22.07
N PHE A 617 5.57 -3.58 -22.37
CA PHE A 617 4.35 -2.98 -22.91
C PHE A 617 4.67 -2.02 -24.04
N ALA A 618 3.82 -2.04 -25.06
CA ALA A 618 3.76 -1.05 -26.11
C ALA A 618 2.34 -0.48 -26.19
N THR A 619 2.22 0.82 -26.28
CA THR A 619 0.91 1.50 -26.34
C THR A 619 0.91 2.49 -27.51
N TYR A 620 -0.18 2.49 -28.28
CA TYR A 620 -0.46 3.45 -29.34
C TYR A 620 -1.69 4.26 -29.02
N LYS A 621 -1.57 5.60 -29.01
CA LYS A 621 -2.67 6.55 -28.74
C LYS A 621 -3.20 7.12 -30.06
N LEU A 622 -4.51 6.97 -30.29
CA LEU A 622 -5.22 7.50 -31.43
C LEU A 622 -6.42 8.35 -30.98
N LYS A 623 -6.23 9.66 -30.89
CA LYS A 623 -7.24 10.58 -30.34
C LYS A 623 -7.68 10.14 -28.93
N SER A 624 -8.96 9.83 -28.75
CA SER A 624 -9.55 9.34 -27.49
C SER A 624 -9.30 7.84 -27.25
N TRP A 625 -8.76 7.11 -28.19
CA TRP A 625 -8.49 5.69 -28.07
C TRP A 625 -7.02 5.42 -27.73
N SER A 626 -6.77 4.39 -26.96
CA SER A 626 -5.42 3.83 -26.76
C SER A 626 -5.49 2.33 -26.88
N PHE A 627 -4.47 1.76 -27.55
CA PHE A 627 -4.31 0.32 -27.76
C PHE A 627 -3.01 -0.10 -27.11
N THR A 628 -3.06 -1.11 -26.26
CA THR A 628 -1.88 -1.64 -25.55
C THR A 628 -1.68 -3.10 -25.92
N ALA A 629 -0.45 -3.47 -26.21
CA ALA A 629 -0.01 -4.85 -26.29
C ALA A 629 1.15 -5.05 -25.32
N GLY A 630 1.21 -6.19 -24.64
CA GLY A 630 2.26 -6.45 -23.68
C GLY A 630 2.52 -7.92 -23.42
N ILE A 631 3.60 -8.17 -22.70
CA ILE A 631 3.99 -9.50 -22.24
C ILE A 631 4.33 -9.38 -20.75
N TYR A 632 3.66 -10.16 -19.92
CA TYR A 632 3.99 -10.34 -18.52
C TYR A 632 4.93 -11.54 -18.35
N TRP A 633 5.83 -11.49 -17.37
CA TRP A 633 6.76 -12.54 -16.97
C TRP A 633 7.52 -13.16 -18.16
N ILE A 634 8.20 -12.32 -18.95
CA ILE A 634 8.96 -12.73 -20.13
C ILE A 634 9.97 -13.82 -19.76
N GLY A 635 9.79 -15.01 -20.35
CA GLY A 635 10.68 -16.17 -20.14
C GLY A 635 10.54 -16.87 -18.78
N MET A 636 9.73 -16.37 -17.85
CA MET A 636 9.58 -16.89 -16.50
C MET A 636 8.11 -16.95 -16.07
N SER A 637 7.81 -17.70 -15.02
CA SER A 637 6.51 -17.72 -14.35
C SER A 637 6.50 -16.77 -13.16
N SER A 638 5.35 -16.33 -12.72
CA SER A 638 5.16 -15.69 -11.42
C SER A 638 5.51 -16.67 -10.29
N GLU A 639 6.32 -16.24 -9.33
CA GLU A 639 6.90 -17.09 -8.29
C GLU A 639 6.91 -16.38 -6.94
N TYR A 640 6.55 -17.11 -5.87
CA TYR A 640 6.57 -16.67 -4.48
C TYR A 640 7.23 -17.75 -3.62
N LYS A 641 8.06 -17.33 -2.67
CA LYS A 641 8.75 -18.22 -1.73
C LYS A 641 8.58 -17.73 -0.31
N THR A 642 8.34 -18.68 0.60
CA THR A 642 8.35 -18.47 2.04
C THR A 642 9.22 -19.53 2.66
N LYS A 643 10.05 -19.15 3.63
CA LYS A 643 10.79 -20.12 4.46
C LYS A 643 10.83 -19.64 5.89
N SER A 644 10.83 -20.59 6.82
CA SER A 644 11.01 -20.28 8.24
C SER A 644 12.42 -19.76 8.53
N LEU A 645 12.55 -19.11 9.68
CA LEU A 645 13.84 -18.65 10.17
C LEU A 645 14.71 -19.86 10.59
N PRO A 646 16.05 -19.77 10.49
CA PRO A 646 16.95 -20.89 10.78
C PRO A 646 16.81 -21.49 12.19
N GLU A 647 16.34 -20.70 13.16
CA GLU A 647 16.18 -21.11 14.57
C GLU A 647 14.73 -21.52 14.89
N SER A 648 13.88 -21.69 13.89
CA SER A 648 12.48 -22.09 14.06
C SER A 648 12.39 -23.54 14.55
N LEU A 649 11.42 -23.83 15.43
CA LEU A 649 11.14 -25.21 15.88
C LEU A 649 10.57 -26.10 14.78
N VAL A 650 10.00 -25.48 13.74
CA VAL A 650 9.51 -26.12 12.53
C VAL A 650 10.20 -25.46 11.35
N ASP A 651 10.94 -26.22 10.55
CA ASP A 651 11.43 -25.75 9.27
C ASP A 651 10.32 -25.86 8.24
N TYR A 652 9.81 -24.69 7.81
CA TYR A 652 8.73 -24.57 6.84
C TYR A 652 9.24 -23.90 5.56
N ASN A 653 8.98 -24.55 4.43
CA ASN A 653 9.29 -24.01 3.11
C ASN A 653 8.07 -24.09 2.22
N LEU A 654 7.64 -22.96 1.66
CA LEU A 654 6.57 -22.86 0.67
C LEU A 654 7.13 -22.28 -0.61
N HIS A 655 6.85 -22.95 -1.71
CA HIS A 655 7.16 -22.48 -3.05
C HIS A 655 5.91 -22.53 -3.91
N THR A 656 5.45 -21.38 -4.35
CA THR A 656 4.29 -21.23 -5.24
C THR A 656 4.74 -20.71 -6.60
N LYS A 657 4.33 -21.35 -7.67
CA LYS A 657 4.68 -21.00 -9.04
C LYS A 657 3.46 -21.12 -9.94
N ILE A 658 3.12 -20.04 -10.65
CA ILE A 658 1.98 -20.00 -11.58
C ILE A 658 2.53 -20.26 -12.98
N MET A 659 2.28 -21.47 -13.51
CA MET A 659 2.93 -21.91 -14.75
C MET A 659 2.29 -21.33 -16.01
N ASN A 660 0.96 -21.19 -16.02
CA ASN A 660 0.23 -20.74 -17.21
C ASN A 660 0.24 -19.21 -17.42
N ASN A 661 0.93 -18.45 -16.56
CA ASN A 661 1.19 -17.02 -16.78
C ASN A 661 2.58 -16.71 -17.35
N LYS A 662 3.39 -17.76 -17.63
CA LYS A 662 4.73 -17.60 -18.22
C LYS A 662 4.63 -16.96 -19.61
N SER A 663 5.32 -15.84 -19.79
CA SER A 663 5.27 -15.04 -21.02
C SER A 663 3.83 -14.76 -21.50
N MET A 664 2.96 -14.37 -20.55
CA MET A 664 1.54 -14.11 -20.84
C MET A 664 1.39 -12.88 -21.71
N PHE A 665 0.88 -13.06 -22.93
CA PHE A 665 0.52 -11.97 -23.82
C PHE A 665 -0.79 -11.33 -23.40
N VAL A 666 -0.83 -10.00 -23.43
CA VAL A 666 -2.02 -9.21 -23.09
C VAL A 666 -2.32 -8.18 -24.18
N LEU A 667 -3.61 -7.93 -24.38
CA LEU A 667 -4.10 -6.84 -25.20
C LEU A 667 -5.02 -5.95 -24.37
N GLY A 668 -4.90 -4.65 -24.59
CA GLY A 668 -5.71 -3.65 -23.91
C GLY A 668 -6.26 -2.63 -24.87
N VAL A 669 -7.45 -2.15 -24.56
CA VAL A 669 -8.09 -1.02 -25.24
C VAL A 669 -8.65 -0.06 -24.20
N SER A 670 -8.45 1.23 -24.42
CA SER A 670 -9.09 2.26 -23.62
C SER A 670 -9.67 3.37 -24.47
N PHE A 671 -10.75 3.93 -23.98
CA PHE A 671 -11.44 5.05 -24.58
C PHE A 671 -11.78 6.08 -23.51
N ASP A 672 -11.44 7.36 -23.77
CA ASP A 672 -11.74 8.47 -22.89
C ASP A 672 -12.39 9.60 -23.65
N PHE A 673 -13.46 10.12 -23.11
CA PHE A 673 -14.17 11.25 -23.67
C PHE A 673 -14.47 12.27 -22.59
N SER A 674 -14.14 13.55 -22.86
CA SER A 674 -14.48 14.67 -21.99
C SER A 674 -15.02 15.83 -22.81
N LYS A 675 -16.10 16.45 -22.34
CA LYS A 675 -16.68 17.65 -22.94
C LYS A 675 -17.17 18.61 -21.85
N GLY A 676 -16.82 19.90 -21.97
CA GLY A 676 -17.20 20.90 -20.98
C GLY A 676 -16.29 20.97 -19.78
N LYS A 677 -16.79 21.58 -18.72
CA LYS A 677 -16.01 21.95 -17.54
C LYS A 677 -16.42 21.08 -16.33
N LYS A 678 -15.47 20.63 -15.52
CA LYS A 678 -15.66 19.72 -14.39
C LYS A 678 -15.50 20.46 -13.07
N THR A 679 -16.38 20.22 -12.10
CA THR A 679 -16.24 20.75 -10.73
C THR A 679 -15.85 19.61 -9.78
N GLU A 680 -14.75 19.77 -9.06
CA GLU A 680 -14.34 18.85 -8.00
C GLU A 680 -14.17 19.57 -6.68
N ILE A 681 -14.50 18.86 -5.58
CA ILE A 681 -14.41 19.39 -4.22
C ILE A 681 -13.02 19.10 -3.65
N GLN A 682 -12.47 20.05 -2.93
CA GLN A 682 -11.38 19.80 -1.99
C GLN A 682 -11.96 19.29 -0.68
N ARG A 683 -11.93 17.99 -0.48
CA ARG A 683 -12.34 17.36 0.77
C ARG A 683 -11.15 17.32 1.74
N LYS A 684 -11.35 17.75 2.99
CA LYS A 684 -10.28 17.80 3.98
C LYS A 684 -10.22 16.57 4.87
N LEU A 685 -11.32 15.88 5.01
CA LEU A 685 -11.41 14.63 5.74
C LEU A 685 -11.88 13.52 4.81
N ASN A 686 -11.26 12.35 4.96
CA ASN A 686 -11.68 11.16 4.25
C ASN A 686 -11.26 9.94 5.08
N ASN A 687 -12.24 9.17 5.50
CA ASN A 687 -12.06 8.00 6.34
C ASN A 687 -12.49 6.75 5.58
N GLU A 688 -11.85 5.64 5.90
CA GLU A 688 -12.23 4.31 5.44
C GLU A 688 -12.54 3.39 6.61
N THR A 689 -13.41 2.44 6.37
CA THR A 689 -13.68 1.33 7.29
C THR A 689 -12.53 0.33 7.23
N ALA A 690 -12.36 -0.44 8.30
CA ALA A 690 -11.40 -1.53 8.33
C ALA A 690 -11.63 -2.50 7.15
N PRO A 691 -10.58 -3.11 6.60
CA PRO A 691 -10.70 -4.13 5.58
C PRO A 691 -11.45 -5.36 6.12
N ALA A 692 -11.90 -6.24 5.20
CA ALA A 692 -12.54 -7.49 5.58
C ALA A 692 -11.58 -8.33 6.42
N ALA A 693 -12.06 -8.79 7.57
CA ALA A 693 -11.34 -9.76 8.36
C ALA A 693 -11.31 -11.09 7.60
N THR A 694 -10.12 -11.57 7.30
CA THR A 694 -9.84 -12.86 6.67
C THR A 694 -8.88 -13.64 7.56
N PHE A 695 -8.96 -14.99 7.48
CA PHE A 695 -7.94 -15.87 8.08
C PHE A 695 -6.69 -15.89 7.23
#